data_3bddfac5962a025a29e110f7434892cf
#
_entry.id   3bddfac5962a025a29e110f7434892cf
#
_cell.length_a   1.000
_cell.length_b   1.000
_cell.length_c   1.000
_cell.angle_alpha   90.00
_cell.angle_beta   90.00
_cell.angle_gamma   90.00
#
_symmetry.space_group_name_H-M   'P 1'
#
loop_
_entity.id
_entity.type
_entity.pdbx_description
1 polymer ?
#
loop_
_entity_poly.entity_id
_entity_poly.type
_entity_poly.pdbx_seq_one_letter_code
_entity_poly.pdbx_strand_id
1 'polypeptide(L)'
;MKTVLFVCTGNICRSPMAEGLFREAVKGRGDFKVMSAGLGAMDGQPPSAHSVNAMRELGIDIAGIRSRALKGDMVKEADFIFGMTHSHADTLLMLYPQAAEKVFLLREFDETLEMFEKDISDPIGASYDTYQDCRDQIEQGIASLLPFVTQGMPAAPDAKPVIALGADHAGFALKEALKKHLEADGRTVTDFGTQSDASTDYPDYAQLVGAAVLGDLADFGILCCKTGVGMSIAANKIPGIRAAQVYDARTAALARQHNDANVLCLAAQQTNAAQAAEIVKAFADAEFEGGRHARRVGKLESRQAAAQLRLARVDPDIARIVELERLRQQENIELIASENFTSPAVMEAQGSVLTNKYAEGYPRKRWYGGCENVDDSEQLAIDRAKKLFGAAHANVQPHSGSGANMAVYFAFLKPGDKLLTMDLSHGGHLTHGNKANFSGKFFEIVHYGVRKEDERIDYDQLELLAREHKPKMITVGASAYPRVIDFERMGEIAREVGALLLADIAHIAGLVAAGIHPSPMQHADFVTTTTHKTLRGPRGGLILCGEKYAKEIDSMIFPGIQGGPLEHVIAAKAVCFHEALQPEFKTYQLQIVKNAVALAAGMQRNGYRLVSGGTDNHLMLVDVGARGVTGKDCQIALDHAGITVNKNTIPFETRSPFQASGIRLGTPAVTTRGMKEPEMAAIADMLCEALMDPQNQDALGRVRERVRELTGKFPLPY
;
A
#
# COMPACT_ATOMS: atom_id res chain seq x y z
N MET A 1 -15.06 -46.14 -4.13
CA MET A 1 -15.51 -45.49 -5.41
C MET A 1 -15.25 -44.01 -5.23
N LYS A 2 -14.35 -43.43 -6.06
CA LYS A 2 -14.00 -42.01 -6.01
C LYS A 2 -15.08 -41.19 -6.70
N THR A 3 -15.55 -40.12 -6.08
CA THR A 3 -16.56 -39.21 -6.63
C THR A 3 -15.91 -37.96 -7.15
N VAL A 4 -16.09 -37.66 -8.45
CA VAL A 4 -15.56 -36.46 -9.13
C VAL A 4 -16.72 -35.54 -9.50
N LEU A 5 -16.64 -34.25 -9.06
CA LEU A 5 -17.67 -33.25 -9.27
C LEU A 5 -17.13 -32.08 -10.10
N PHE A 6 -17.76 -31.80 -11.24
CA PHE A 6 -17.44 -30.66 -12.10
C PHE A 6 -18.42 -29.52 -11.86
N VAL A 7 -17.92 -28.29 -11.65
CA VAL A 7 -18.73 -27.12 -11.27
C VAL A 7 -18.52 -25.95 -12.21
N CYS A 8 -19.63 -25.40 -12.75
CA CYS A 8 -19.67 -24.13 -13.47
C CYS A 8 -20.83 -23.27 -12.96
N THR A 9 -21.16 -22.17 -13.61
CA THR A 9 -22.27 -21.28 -13.18
C THR A 9 -23.63 -21.95 -13.35
N GLY A 10 -24.02 -22.32 -14.57
CA GLY A 10 -25.38 -22.74 -14.93
C GLY A 10 -25.61 -24.25 -15.07
N ASN A 11 -24.56 -25.06 -15.08
CA ASN A 11 -24.59 -26.52 -15.33
C ASN A 11 -25.32 -26.94 -16.63
N ILE A 12 -25.17 -26.12 -17.67
CA ILE A 12 -25.77 -26.36 -19.00
C ILE A 12 -24.77 -26.35 -20.16
N CYS A 13 -23.53 -25.83 -19.95
CA CYS A 13 -22.49 -25.78 -20.98
C CYS A 13 -21.23 -26.55 -20.55
N ARG A 14 -20.32 -25.90 -19.81
CA ARG A 14 -18.97 -26.40 -19.48
C ARG A 14 -18.99 -27.66 -18.63
N SER A 15 -19.62 -27.64 -17.47
CA SER A 15 -19.57 -28.78 -16.53
C SER A 15 -20.28 -30.05 -17.05
N PRO A 16 -21.38 -30.00 -17.87
CA PRO A 16 -21.89 -31.18 -18.54
C PRO A 16 -20.92 -31.80 -19.61
N MET A 17 -20.19 -30.92 -20.34
CA MET A 17 -19.15 -31.40 -21.27
C MET A 17 -18.01 -32.08 -20.49
N ALA A 18 -17.55 -31.49 -19.40
CA ALA A 18 -16.53 -32.06 -18.52
C ALA A 18 -16.98 -33.40 -17.92
N GLU A 19 -18.22 -33.53 -17.47
CA GLU A 19 -18.81 -34.76 -16.96
C GLU A 19 -18.81 -35.83 -18.03
N GLY A 20 -19.19 -35.49 -19.27
CA GLY A 20 -19.21 -36.43 -20.43
C GLY A 20 -17.81 -36.90 -20.82
N LEU A 21 -16.86 -35.99 -20.98
CA LEU A 21 -15.47 -36.27 -21.30
C LEU A 21 -14.78 -37.15 -20.26
N PHE A 22 -14.97 -36.80 -18.97
CA PHE A 22 -14.36 -37.58 -17.90
C PHE A 22 -14.98 -38.97 -17.77
N ARG A 23 -16.30 -39.15 -17.99
CA ARG A 23 -16.94 -40.46 -18.02
C ARG A 23 -16.41 -41.34 -19.14
N GLU A 24 -16.16 -40.79 -20.32
CA GLU A 24 -15.57 -41.53 -21.44
C GLU A 24 -14.11 -41.90 -21.13
N ALA A 25 -13.32 -40.96 -20.54
CA ALA A 25 -11.92 -41.20 -20.17
C ALA A 25 -11.73 -42.31 -19.13
N VAL A 26 -12.73 -42.51 -18.23
CA VAL A 26 -12.71 -43.56 -17.18
C VAL A 26 -13.60 -44.78 -17.58
N LYS A 27 -14.04 -44.87 -18.80
CA LYS A 27 -14.91 -45.95 -19.29
C LYS A 27 -14.28 -47.33 -19.05
N GLY A 28 -15.05 -48.22 -18.46
CA GLY A 28 -14.58 -49.56 -18.07
C GLY A 28 -13.97 -49.62 -16.66
N ARG A 29 -13.85 -48.49 -15.96
CA ARG A 29 -13.45 -48.42 -14.54
C ARG A 29 -14.70 -48.31 -13.67
N GLY A 30 -14.92 -49.29 -12.78
CA GLY A 30 -16.05 -49.31 -11.84
C GLY A 30 -15.80 -48.54 -10.53
N ASP A 31 -14.66 -47.87 -10.42
CA ASP A 31 -14.20 -47.21 -9.22
C ASP A 31 -14.48 -45.70 -9.18
N PHE A 32 -15.16 -45.14 -10.21
CA PHE A 32 -15.51 -43.74 -10.30
C PHE A 32 -17.02 -43.47 -10.34
N LYS A 33 -17.45 -42.42 -9.60
CA LYS A 33 -18.74 -41.76 -9.74
C LYS A 33 -18.50 -40.33 -10.25
N VAL A 34 -19.11 -39.95 -11.38
CA VAL A 34 -18.89 -38.66 -12.03
C VAL A 34 -20.18 -37.85 -11.99
N MET A 35 -20.09 -36.58 -11.55
CA MET A 35 -21.23 -35.68 -11.41
C MET A 35 -20.85 -34.26 -11.91
N SER A 36 -21.86 -33.48 -12.28
CA SER A 36 -21.71 -32.04 -12.47
C SER A 36 -22.79 -31.26 -11.76
N ALA A 37 -22.51 -30.01 -11.38
CA ALA A 37 -23.44 -29.08 -10.75
C ALA A 37 -23.14 -27.63 -11.17
N GLY A 38 -24.03 -26.70 -10.83
CA GLY A 38 -23.82 -25.28 -11.05
C GLY A 38 -24.05 -24.45 -9.81
N LEU A 39 -23.26 -23.41 -9.63
CA LEU A 39 -23.37 -22.49 -8.50
C LEU A 39 -24.70 -21.72 -8.51
N GLY A 40 -25.23 -21.39 -9.70
CA GLY A 40 -26.50 -20.71 -9.93
C GLY A 40 -27.43 -21.49 -10.87
N ALA A 41 -27.33 -22.81 -10.92
CA ALA A 41 -28.14 -23.64 -11.80
C ALA A 41 -29.59 -23.74 -11.35
N MET A 42 -30.50 -23.73 -12.33
CA MET A 42 -31.90 -24.19 -12.14
C MET A 42 -31.95 -25.69 -12.41
N ASP A 43 -32.54 -26.45 -11.50
CA ASP A 43 -32.63 -27.91 -11.60
C ASP A 43 -33.45 -28.35 -12.83
N GLY A 44 -32.98 -29.42 -13.51
CA GLY A 44 -33.72 -30.13 -14.55
C GLY A 44 -33.58 -29.61 -15.99
N GLN A 45 -32.79 -28.57 -16.24
CA GLN A 45 -32.55 -28.05 -17.58
C GLN A 45 -31.64 -29.00 -18.39
N PRO A 46 -31.89 -29.20 -19.68
CA PRO A 46 -30.98 -29.95 -20.56
C PRO A 46 -29.70 -29.15 -20.83
N PRO A 47 -28.58 -29.80 -21.20
CA PRO A 47 -27.40 -29.09 -21.72
C PRO A 47 -27.77 -28.25 -22.95
N SER A 48 -27.03 -27.19 -23.20
CA SER A 48 -27.23 -26.35 -24.39
C SER A 48 -27.08 -27.15 -25.67
N ALA A 49 -27.83 -26.79 -26.71
CA ALA A 49 -27.81 -27.50 -28.00
C ALA A 49 -26.38 -27.54 -28.58
N HIS A 50 -25.62 -26.48 -28.48
CA HIS A 50 -24.23 -26.39 -28.92
C HIS A 50 -23.30 -27.32 -28.14
N SER A 51 -23.46 -27.40 -26.79
CA SER A 51 -22.69 -28.36 -25.98
C SER A 51 -22.97 -29.81 -26.38
N VAL A 52 -24.25 -30.17 -26.61
CA VAL A 52 -24.63 -31.50 -27.05
C VAL A 52 -24.04 -31.84 -28.44
N ASN A 53 -24.09 -30.87 -29.37
CA ASN A 53 -23.55 -31.08 -30.72
C ASN A 53 -22.02 -31.20 -30.72
N ALA A 54 -21.33 -30.32 -29.98
CA ALA A 54 -19.87 -30.38 -29.86
C ALA A 54 -19.39 -31.70 -29.25
N MET A 55 -20.08 -32.24 -28.27
CA MET A 55 -19.76 -33.53 -27.65
C MET A 55 -20.08 -34.71 -28.57
N ARG A 56 -21.16 -34.61 -29.39
CA ARG A 56 -21.53 -35.64 -30.35
C ARG A 56 -20.48 -35.81 -31.44
N GLU A 57 -19.74 -34.79 -31.84
CA GLU A 57 -18.61 -34.87 -32.76
C GLU A 57 -17.52 -35.86 -32.27
N LEU A 58 -17.36 -35.97 -30.95
CA LEU A 58 -16.45 -36.92 -30.32
C LEU A 58 -17.12 -38.26 -29.99
N GLY A 59 -18.36 -38.48 -30.44
CA GLY A 59 -19.12 -39.70 -30.16
C GLY A 59 -19.67 -39.78 -28.73
N ILE A 60 -19.68 -38.68 -27.96
CA ILE A 60 -20.09 -38.64 -26.57
C ILE A 60 -21.49 -38.02 -26.47
N ASP A 61 -22.45 -38.75 -25.90
CA ASP A 61 -23.82 -38.27 -25.68
C ASP A 61 -24.00 -37.73 -24.28
N ILE A 62 -24.25 -36.44 -24.16
CA ILE A 62 -24.57 -35.74 -22.91
C ILE A 62 -26.03 -35.28 -22.84
N ALA A 63 -26.90 -35.60 -23.82
CA ALA A 63 -28.28 -35.12 -23.88
C ALA A 63 -29.14 -35.59 -22.70
N GLY A 64 -28.74 -36.68 -22.04
CA GLY A 64 -29.39 -37.20 -20.84
C GLY A 64 -29.03 -36.50 -19.53
N ILE A 65 -27.97 -35.66 -19.50
CA ILE A 65 -27.58 -34.92 -18.30
C ILE A 65 -28.65 -33.87 -18.00
N ARG A 66 -28.92 -33.62 -16.73
CA ARG A 66 -29.83 -32.56 -16.25
C ARG A 66 -29.09 -31.68 -15.31
N SER A 67 -29.26 -30.36 -15.47
CA SER A 67 -28.68 -29.39 -14.57
C SER A 67 -29.15 -29.53 -13.13
N ARG A 68 -28.30 -29.29 -12.19
CA ARG A 68 -28.58 -29.29 -10.75
C ARG A 68 -27.82 -28.19 -10.05
N ALA A 69 -28.52 -27.52 -9.13
CA ALA A 69 -27.89 -26.59 -8.22
C ALA A 69 -26.88 -27.32 -7.31
N LEU A 70 -25.74 -26.73 -7.05
CA LEU A 70 -24.75 -27.27 -6.13
C LEU A 70 -25.32 -27.29 -4.71
N LYS A 71 -25.23 -28.45 -4.04
CA LYS A 71 -25.68 -28.63 -2.66
C LYS A 71 -24.55 -29.16 -1.78
N GLY A 72 -24.65 -28.88 -0.46
CA GLY A 72 -23.60 -29.27 0.48
C GLY A 72 -23.38 -30.77 0.64
N ASP A 73 -24.40 -31.60 0.36
CA ASP A 73 -24.28 -33.05 0.31
C ASP A 73 -23.43 -33.53 -0.87
N MET A 74 -23.56 -32.89 -2.03
CA MET A 74 -22.71 -33.19 -3.21
C MET A 74 -21.24 -32.83 -2.93
N VAL A 75 -21.01 -31.68 -2.27
CA VAL A 75 -19.66 -31.28 -1.86
C VAL A 75 -19.05 -32.23 -0.83
N LYS A 76 -19.85 -32.74 0.12
CA LYS A 76 -19.39 -33.76 1.09
C LYS A 76 -19.05 -35.09 0.43
N GLU A 77 -19.86 -35.52 -0.53
CA GLU A 77 -19.70 -36.78 -1.25
C GLU A 77 -18.49 -36.78 -2.20
N ALA A 78 -18.17 -35.62 -2.78
CA ALA A 78 -17.07 -35.52 -3.75
C ALA A 78 -15.72 -35.72 -3.08
N ASP A 79 -14.86 -36.55 -3.66
CA ASP A 79 -13.44 -36.67 -3.34
C ASP A 79 -12.60 -35.59 -4.07
N PHE A 80 -13.04 -35.18 -5.28
CA PHE A 80 -12.43 -34.14 -6.10
C PHE A 80 -13.52 -33.22 -6.66
N ILE A 81 -13.27 -31.92 -6.63
CA ILE A 81 -14.19 -30.89 -7.15
C ILE A 81 -13.41 -29.98 -8.10
N PHE A 82 -13.83 -29.90 -9.35
CA PHE A 82 -13.15 -29.11 -10.38
C PHE A 82 -14.01 -27.93 -10.82
N GLY A 83 -13.52 -26.71 -10.55
CA GLY A 83 -14.10 -25.45 -11.07
C GLY A 83 -13.61 -25.16 -12.49
N MET A 84 -14.45 -24.54 -13.31
CA MET A 84 -14.08 -24.15 -14.69
C MET A 84 -13.23 -22.88 -14.72
N THR A 85 -13.24 -22.06 -13.66
CA THR A 85 -12.49 -20.81 -13.53
C THR A 85 -12.09 -20.61 -12.09
N HIS A 86 -11.11 -19.72 -11.84
CA HIS A 86 -10.74 -19.27 -10.49
C HIS A 86 -11.97 -18.77 -9.71
N SER A 87 -12.85 -17.98 -10.35
CA SER A 87 -14.09 -17.48 -9.71
C SER A 87 -15.01 -18.63 -9.23
N HIS A 88 -15.08 -19.76 -9.92
CA HIS A 88 -15.85 -20.92 -9.45
C HIS A 88 -15.17 -21.60 -8.25
N ALA A 89 -13.85 -21.77 -8.29
CA ALA A 89 -13.09 -22.32 -7.17
C ALA A 89 -13.20 -21.44 -5.92
N ASP A 90 -13.03 -20.13 -6.07
CA ASP A 90 -13.15 -19.15 -4.98
C ASP A 90 -14.56 -19.14 -4.35
N THR A 91 -15.60 -19.20 -5.20
CA THR A 91 -16.99 -19.29 -4.72
C THR A 91 -17.24 -20.59 -3.98
N LEU A 92 -16.69 -21.71 -4.47
CA LEU A 92 -16.76 -23.00 -3.77
C LEU A 92 -16.10 -22.93 -2.40
N LEU A 93 -14.91 -22.37 -2.31
CA LEU A 93 -14.16 -22.20 -1.06
C LEU A 93 -14.84 -21.24 -0.09
N MET A 94 -15.49 -20.20 -0.60
CA MET A 94 -16.26 -19.26 0.20
C MET A 94 -17.51 -19.91 0.80
N LEU A 95 -18.25 -20.71 0.01
CA LEU A 95 -19.47 -21.38 0.44
C LEU A 95 -19.19 -22.64 1.29
N TYR A 96 -18.09 -23.34 1.01
CA TYR A 96 -17.71 -24.61 1.63
C TYR A 96 -16.22 -24.62 2.02
N PRO A 97 -15.79 -23.81 3.02
CA PRO A 97 -14.38 -23.72 3.40
C PRO A 97 -13.72 -25.05 3.77
N GLN A 98 -14.53 -26.00 4.25
CA GLN A 98 -14.08 -27.35 4.62
C GLN A 98 -13.72 -28.24 3.43
N ALA A 99 -13.98 -27.79 2.20
CA ALA A 99 -13.66 -28.50 0.98
C ALA A 99 -12.33 -28.06 0.34
N ALA A 100 -11.52 -27.23 1.00
CA ALA A 100 -10.32 -26.60 0.45
C ALA A 100 -9.31 -27.62 -0.12
N GLU A 101 -9.13 -28.76 0.53
CA GLU A 101 -8.17 -29.81 0.10
C GLU A 101 -8.60 -30.60 -1.13
N LYS A 102 -9.82 -30.37 -1.65
CA LYS A 102 -10.39 -31.15 -2.77
C LYS A 102 -10.99 -30.30 -3.87
N VAL A 103 -10.83 -28.97 -3.80
CA VAL A 103 -11.26 -28.01 -4.83
C VAL A 103 -10.07 -27.61 -5.67
N PHE A 104 -10.15 -27.79 -6.98
CA PHE A 104 -9.11 -27.53 -7.97
C PHE A 104 -9.70 -26.84 -9.20
N LEU A 105 -8.85 -26.21 -10.01
CA LEU A 105 -9.23 -25.81 -11.37
C LEU A 105 -9.19 -27.01 -12.32
N LEU A 106 -10.07 -27.03 -13.33
CA LEU A 106 -10.05 -28.11 -14.30
C LEU A 106 -8.72 -28.25 -15.04
N ARG A 107 -8.06 -27.12 -15.33
CA ARG A 107 -6.76 -27.07 -16.02
C ARG A 107 -5.59 -26.84 -15.06
N GLU A 108 -5.75 -27.11 -13.77
CA GLU A 108 -4.72 -26.87 -12.74
C GLU A 108 -3.44 -27.65 -13.01
N PHE A 109 -3.57 -28.88 -13.52
CA PHE A 109 -2.46 -29.81 -13.72
C PHE A 109 -1.81 -29.70 -15.11
N ASP A 110 -2.20 -28.74 -15.93
CA ASP A 110 -1.55 -28.42 -17.19
C ASP A 110 -0.36 -27.49 -16.96
N GLU A 111 0.84 -28.07 -16.93
CA GLU A 111 2.09 -27.34 -16.68
C GLU A 111 2.53 -26.46 -17.87
N THR A 112 1.87 -26.58 -19.04
CA THR A 112 2.18 -25.73 -20.20
C THR A 112 1.49 -24.38 -20.18
N LEU A 113 0.59 -24.15 -19.22
CA LEU A 113 -0.23 -22.95 -19.11
C LEU A 113 0.20 -22.10 -17.90
N GLU A 114 0.28 -20.81 -18.13
CA GLU A 114 0.39 -19.84 -17.05
C GLU A 114 -0.91 -19.78 -16.24
N MET A 115 -0.83 -19.35 -14.96
CA MET A 115 -1.97 -19.38 -14.04
C MET A 115 -3.21 -18.64 -14.58
N PHE A 116 -3.04 -17.50 -15.26
CA PHE A 116 -4.14 -16.73 -15.84
C PHE A 116 -4.76 -17.36 -17.10
N GLU A 117 -4.12 -18.37 -17.70
CA GLU A 117 -4.61 -19.11 -18.89
C GLU A 117 -5.42 -20.36 -18.50
N LYS A 118 -5.50 -20.70 -17.21
CA LYS A 118 -6.16 -21.92 -16.71
C LYS A 118 -7.68 -21.79 -16.64
N ASP A 119 -8.24 -20.60 -16.76
CA ASP A 119 -9.69 -20.36 -16.82
C ASP A 119 -10.28 -20.79 -18.16
N ILE A 120 -11.42 -21.48 -18.11
CA ILE A 120 -12.20 -21.88 -19.28
C ILE A 120 -13.35 -20.89 -19.46
N SER A 121 -13.28 -20.07 -20.50
CA SER A 121 -14.28 -19.03 -20.81
C SER A 121 -15.68 -19.60 -20.98
N ASP A 122 -16.72 -18.82 -20.62
CA ASP A 122 -18.10 -19.26 -20.76
C ASP A 122 -18.60 -19.10 -22.20
N PRO A 123 -18.95 -20.20 -22.89
CA PRO A 123 -19.40 -20.14 -24.27
C PRO A 123 -20.89 -19.77 -24.42
N ILE A 124 -21.61 -19.51 -23.30
CA ILE A 124 -23.06 -19.26 -23.34
C ILE A 124 -23.40 -18.04 -24.22
N GLY A 125 -24.28 -18.24 -25.19
CA GLY A 125 -24.68 -17.20 -26.14
C GLY A 125 -23.69 -16.89 -27.26
N ALA A 126 -22.53 -17.57 -27.29
CA ALA A 126 -21.53 -17.43 -28.34
C ALA A 126 -21.77 -18.33 -29.56
N SER A 127 -20.89 -18.23 -30.57
CA SER A 127 -20.92 -19.06 -31.78
C SER A 127 -20.63 -20.54 -31.48
N TYR A 128 -20.98 -21.42 -32.44
CA TYR A 128 -20.70 -22.85 -32.31
C TYR A 128 -19.19 -23.13 -32.19
N ASP A 129 -18.36 -22.43 -32.95
CA ASP A 129 -16.90 -22.56 -32.90
C ASP A 129 -16.36 -22.31 -31.49
N THR A 130 -16.92 -21.29 -30.75
CA THR A 130 -16.55 -21.02 -29.35
C THR A 130 -16.89 -22.20 -28.43
N TYR A 131 -17.95 -22.97 -28.72
CA TYR A 131 -18.29 -24.17 -27.97
C TYR A 131 -17.32 -25.31 -28.27
N GLN A 132 -16.82 -25.41 -29.51
CA GLN A 132 -15.80 -26.38 -29.88
C GLN A 132 -14.46 -26.05 -29.19
N ASP A 133 -14.02 -24.78 -29.23
CA ASP A 133 -12.82 -24.33 -28.50
C ASP A 133 -12.92 -24.59 -27.00
N CYS A 134 -14.07 -24.34 -26.42
CA CYS A 134 -14.33 -24.59 -25.00
C CYS A 134 -14.27 -26.10 -24.68
N ARG A 135 -14.85 -26.96 -25.54
CA ARG A 135 -14.78 -28.41 -25.42
C ARG A 135 -13.32 -28.91 -25.47
N ASP A 136 -12.54 -28.39 -26.41
CA ASP A 136 -11.15 -28.80 -26.61
C ASP A 136 -10.27 -28.41 -25.41
N GLN A 137 -10.52 -27.23 -24.83
CA GLN A 137 -9.89 -26.82 -23.58
C GLN A 137 -10.27 -27.72 -22.40
N ILE A 138 -11.53 -28.13 -22.30
CA ILE A 138 -11.98 -29.08 -21.28
C ILE A 138 -11.35 -30.42 -21.45
N GLU A 139 -11.26 -30.93 -22.70
CA GLU A 139 -10.61 -32.20 -23.03
C GLU A 139 -9.13 -32.23 -22.62
N GLN A 140 -8.37 -31.18 -22.96
CA GLN A 140 -6.99 -31.01 -22.51
C GLN A 140 -6.86 -31.00 -20.99
N GLY A 141 -7.74 -30.20 -20.30
CA GLY A 141 -7.78 -30.17 -18.84
C GLY A 141 -8.06 -31.55 -18.23
N ILE A 142 -9.00 -32.32 -18.80
CA ILE A 142 -9.29 -33.67 -18.32
C ILE A 142 -8.10 -34.61 -18.56
N ALA A 143 -7.42 -34.51 -19.69
CA ALA A 143 -6.21 -35.30 -19.96
C ALA A 143 -5.11 -35.01 -18.92
N SER A 144 -4.92 -33.76 -18.53
CA SER A 144 -3.90 -33.37 -17.54
C SER A 144 -4.25 -33.80 -16.10
N LEU A 145 -5.54 -33.76 -15.72
CA LEU A 145 -5.96 -34.13 -14.36
C LEU A 145 -6.16 -35.63 -14.15
N LEU A 146 -6.32 -36.40 -15.24
CA LEU A 146 -6.64 -37.84 -15.17
C LEU A 146 -5.59 -38.67 -14.40
N PRO A 147 -4.26 -38.48 -14.58
CA PRO A 147 -3.25 -39.14 -13.75
C PRO A 147 -3.42 -38.85 -12.26
N PHE A 148 -3.65 -37.61 -11.90
CA PHE A 148 -3.88 -37.17 -10.52
C PHE A 148 -5.07 -37.86 -9.87
N VAL A 149 -6.21 -37.88 -10.54
CA VAL A 149 -7.44 -38.50 -10.01
C VAL A 149 -7.36 -40.01 -9.95
N THR A 150 -6.70 -40.64 -10.93
CA THR A 150 -6.65 -42.12 -11.03
C THR A 150 -5.59 -42.74 -10.13
N GLN A 151 -4.42 -42.10 -9.99
CA GLN A 151 -3.27 -42.66 -9.26
C GLN A 151 -3.12 -42.06 -7.85
N GLY A 152 -3.84 -41.00 -7.52
CA GLY A 152 -3.59 -40.08 -6.41
C GLY A 152 -2.53 -39.09 -6.85
N MET A 153 -2.26 -38.06 -6.01
CA MET A 153 -1.03 -37.30 -6.21
C MET A 153 0.11 -38.33 -6.34
N PRO A 154 0.92 -38.29 -7.41
CA PRO A 154 2.20 -38.96 -7.32
C PRO A 154 2.83 -38.34 -6.03
N ALA A 155 3.23 -39.20 -5.10
CA ALA A 155 4.23 -38.78 -4.13
C ALA A 155 5.31 -38.15 -4.99
N ALA A 156 5.57 -36.85 -4.81
CA ALA A 156 6.63 -36.18 -5.55
C ALA A 156 7.85 -37.10 -5.45
N PRO A 157 8.47 -37.48 -6.54
CA PRO A 157 9.54 -38.48 -6.50
C PRO A 157 10.59 -37.93 -5.57
N ASP A 158 10.76 -38.47 -4.35
CA ASP A 158 11.73 -38.15 -3.30
C ASP A 158 12.38 -36.73 -3.37
N ALA A 159 11.63 -35.70 -3.71
CA ALA A 159 12.12 -34.33 -3.68
C ALA A 159 12.36 -33.96 -2.20
N LYS A 160 13.61 -34.05 -1.81
CA LYS A 160 14.02 -33.64 -0.46
C LYS A 160 13.65 -32.16 -0.28
N PRO A 161 13.21 -31.75 0.93
CA PRO A 161 12.82 -30.37 1.19
C PRO A 161 13.90 -29.36 0.78
N VAL A 162 13.46 -28.22 0.22
CA VAL A 162 14.31 -27.06 -0.03
C VAL A 162 14.57 -26.34 1.30
N ILE A 163 15.82 -26.03 1.57
CA ILE A 163 16.27 -25.50 2.87
C ILE A 163 16.83 -24.08 2.70
N ALA A 164 16.28 -23.11 3.43
CA ALA A 164 16.90 -21.80 3.60
C ALA A 164 17.92 -21.84 4.74
N LEU A 165 19.20 -21.60 4.46
CA LEU A 165 20.29 -21.68 5.43
C LEU A 165 20.88 -20.30 5.71
N GLY A 166 21.00 -19.89 6.98
CA GLY A 166 21.59 -18.63 7.38
C GLY A 166 22.53 -18.75 8.57
N ALA A 167 23.51 -17.86 8.66
CA ALA A 167 24.40 -17.75 9.80
C ALA A 167 25.02 -16.37 9.93
N ASP A 168 25.33 -15.96 11.16
CA ASP A 168 26.28 -14.88 11.45
C ASP A 168 27.72 -15.36 11.37
N HIS A 169 28.68 -14.47 11.64
CA HIS A 169 30.09 -14.76 11.62
C HIS A 169 30.51 -15.93 12.58
N ALA A 170 29.83 -16.06 13.73
CA ALA A 170 30.13 -17.10 14.70
C ALA A 170 29.52 -18.47 14.31
N GLY A 171 28.49 -18.48 13.47
CA GLY A 171 27.89 -19.67 12.89
C GLY A 171 28.45 -20.07 11.53
N PHE A 172 29.30 -19.25 10.91
CA PHE A 172 29.80 -19.40 9.56
C PHE A 172 30.41 -20.78 9.27
N ALA A 173 31.37 -21.23 10.12
CA ALA A 173 32.02 -22.50 9.90
C ALA A 173 31.05 -23.71 9.97
N LEU A 174 30.07 -23.68 10.88
CA LEU A 174 29.04 -24.73 10.99
C LEU A 174 28.12 -24.69 9.76
N LYS A 175 27.72 -23.51 9.33
CA LYS A 175 26.89 -23.29 8.14
C LYS A 175 27.52 -23.92 6.88
N GLU A 176 28.80 -23.59 6.62
CA GLU A 176 29.54 -24.10 5.46
C GLU A 176 29.67 -25.62 5.48
N ALA A 177 29.98 -26.20 6.66
CA ALA A 177 30.09 -27.63 6.79
C ALA A 177 28.76 -28.36 6.65
N LEU A 178 27.69 -27.79 7.21
CA LEU A 178 26.34 -28.32 7.09
C LEU A 178 25.80 -28.21 5.66
N LYS A 179 26.02 -27.09 4.98
CA LYS A 179 25.64 -26.87 3.55
C LYS A 179 26.23 -28.00 2.68
N LYS A 180 27.55 -28.22 2.77
CA LYS A 180 28.22 -29.28 2.02
C LYS A 180 27.63 -30.67 2.31
N HIS A 181 27.26 -30.94 3.57
CA HIS A 181 26.66 -32.20 3.95
C HIS A 181 25.26 -32.38 3.36
N LEU A 182 24.42 -31.36 3.41
CA LEU A 182 23.05 -31.37 2.90
C LEU A 182 23.03 -31.49 1.38
N GLU A 183 23.91 -30.76 0.67
CA GLU A 183 24.07 -30.83 -0.77
C GLU A 183 24.56 -32.24 -1.22
N ALA A 184 25.51 -32.83 -0.47
CA ALA A 184 25.98 -34.19 -0.72
C ALA A 184 24.89 -35.25 -0.48
N ASP A 185 23.93 -34.98 0.44
CA ASP A 185 22.73 -35.78 0.65
C ASP A 185 21.65 -35.54 -0.44
N GLY A 186 21.93 -34.69 -1.43
CA GLY A 186 21.01 -34.38 -2.54
C GLY A 186 19.87 -33.44 -2.16
N ARG A 187 20.04 -32.58 -1.14
CA ARG A 187 19.08 -31.54 -0.75
C ARG A 187 19.38 -30.22 -1.46
N THR A 188 18.36 -29.48 -1.80
CA THR A 188 18.50 -28.12 -2.32
C THR A 188 18.66 -27.15 -1.14
N VAL A 189 19.77 -26.40 -1.13
CA VAL A 189 20.07 -25.42 -0.07
C VAL A 189 20.25 -24.02 -0.67
N THR A 190 19.43 -23.07 -0.23
CA THR A 190 19.63 -21.66 -0.54
C THR A 190 20.30 -20.96 0.64
N ASP A 191 21.52 -20.46 0.42
CA ASP A 191 22.35 -19.87 1.45
C ASP A 191 22.16 -18.35 1.53
N PHE A 192 21.59 -17.88 2.61
CA PHE A 192 21.36 -16.47 2.96
C PHE A 192 22.35 -15.96 4.02
N GLY A 193 23.27 -16.80 4.49
CA GLY A 193 24.19 -16.47 5.59
C GLY A 193 25.39 -15.65 5.15
N THR A 194 26.18 -15.19 6.14
CA THR A 194 27.45 -14.51 5.88
C THR A 194 28.41 -15.38 5.05
N GLN A 195 29.26 -14.73 4.28
CA GLN A 195 30.29 -15.38 3.46
C GLN A 195 31.71 -15.36 4.11
N SER A 196 31.79 -14.87 5.34
CA SER A 196 33.07 -14.79 6.07
C SER A 196 32.88 -14.85 7.59
N ASP A 197 33.99 -14.94 8.33
CA ASP A 197 34.07 -14.85 9.79
C ASP A 197 34.17 -13.41 10.31
N ALA A 198 34.07 -12.41 9.44
CA ALA A 198 34.01 -11.01 9.83
C ALA A 198 32.69 -10.71 10.60
N SER A 199 32.79 -9.90 11.66
CA SER A 199 31.64 -9.61 12.53
C SER A 199 30.43 -9.05 11.77
N THR A 200 29.29 -9.67 11.95
CA THR A 200 28.00 -9.29 11.31
C THR A 200 26.84 -9.45 12.30
N ASP A 201 25.71 -8.81 12.02
CA ASP A 201 24.55 -8.82 12.91
C ASP A 201 23.60 -9.99 12.56
N TYR A 202 23.43 -10.90 13.51
CA TYR A 202 22.60 -12.11 13.36
C TYR A 202 21.13 -11.86 13.01
N PRO A 203 20.46 -10.73 13.40
CA PRO A 203 19.06 -10.52 13.06
C PRO A 203 18.79 -10.40 11.56
N ASP A 204 19.77 -9.86 10.79
CA ASP A 204 19.63 -9.66 9.35
C ASP A 204 19.45 -11.00 8.62
N TYR A 205 20.25 -12.00 9.02
CA TYR A 205 20.17 -13.35 8.45
C TYR A 205 18.92 -14.10 8.91
N ALA A 206 18.45 -13.85 10.13
CA ALA A 206 17.20 -14.40 10.62
C ALA A 206 16.00 -13.88 9.79
N GLN A 207 16.05 -12.60 9.41
CA GLN A 207 15.01 -12.01 8.54
C GLN A 207 15.02 -12.59 7.12
N LEU A 208 16.20 -12.76 6.52
CA LEU A 208 16.32 -13.34 5.17
C LEU A 208 15.80 -14.78 5.11
N VAL A 209 16.19 -15.61 6.07
CA VAL A 209 15.71 -17.00 6.17
C VAL A 209 14.21 -17.05 6.48
N GLY A 210 13.75 -16.19 7.40
CA GLY A 210 12.32 -16.09 7.72
C GLY A 210 11.47 -15.68 6.51
N ALA A 211 11.93 -14.71 5.73
CA ALA A 211 11.26 -14.30 4.50
C ALA A 211 11.21 -15.40 3.45
N ALA A 212 12.31 -16.18 3.29
CA ALA A 212 12.34 -17.29 2.35
C ALA A 212 11.35 -18.41 2.73
N VAL A 213 11.22 -18.72 4.02
CA VAL A 213 10.25 -19.73 4.51
C VAL A 213 8.82 -19.26 4.38
N LEU A 214 8.54 -17.99 4.67
CA LEU A 214 7.19 -17.44 4.57
C LEU A 214 6.73 -17.18 3.14
N GLY A 215 7.68 -17.00 2.22
CA GLY A 215 7.44 -16.80 0.78
C GLY A 215 7.46 -18.10 -0.03
N ASP A 216 7.40 -19.28 0.62
CA ASP A 216 7.42 -20.61 0.00
C ASP A 216 8.65 -20.86 -0.92
N LEU A 217 9.75 -20.10 -0.70
CA LEU A 217 11.03 -20.31 -1.39
C LEU A 217 11.83 -21.46 -0.74
N ALA A 218 11.45 -21.85 0.46
CA ALA A 218 12.02 -22.98 1.18
C ALA A 218 10.97 -23.61 2.11
N ASP A 219 11.01 -24.94 2.23
CA ASP A 219 10.08 -25.69 3.09
C ASP A 219 10.35 -25.44 4.59
N PHE A 220 11.60 -25.18 4.95
CA PHE A 220 11.97 -24.76 6.29
C PHE A 220 13.35 -24.05 6.31
N GLY A 221 13.61 -23.34 7.41
CA GLY A 221 14.85 -22.60 7.63
C GLY A 221 15.81 -23.25 8.64
N ILE A 222 17.11 -23.01 8.46
CA ILE A 222 18.15 -23.33 9.44
C ILE A 222 18.97 -22.07 9.70
N LEU A 223 19.15 -21.74 10.97
CA LEU A 223 19.92 -20.58 11.43
C LEU A 223 21.04 -21.02 12.36
N CYS A 224 22.27 -20.62 12.07
CA CYS A 224 23.44 -20.92 12.87
C CYS A 224 24.05 -19.66 13.48
N CYS A 225 24.25 -19.63 14.79
CA CYS A 225 25.11 -18.63 15.46
C CYS A 225 25.89 -19.28 16.62
N LYS A 226 26.64 -18.50 17.35
CA LYS A 226 27.50 -19.08 18.43
C LYS A 226 26.71 -19.96 19.39
N THR A 227 25.56 -19.52 19.89
CA THR A 227 24.74 -20.20 20.90
C THR A 227 23.36 -20.68 20.39
N GLY A 228 22.93 -20.29 19.20
CA GLY A 228 21.58 -20.51 18.69
C GLY A 228 20.53 -19.58 19.30
N VAL A 229 20.79 -18.97 20.48
CA VAL A 229 19.78 -18.17 21.22
C VAL A 229 19.38 -16.90 20.47
N GLY A 230 20.40 -16.11 20.03
CA GLY A 230 20.16 -14.85 19.34
C GLY A 230 19.30 -15.02 18.06
N MET A 231 19.68 -16.00 17.23
CA MET A 231 18.94 -16.37 16.01
C MET A 231 17.50 -16.81 16.32
N SER A 232 17.32 -17.64 17.37
CA SER A 232 15.97 -18.07 17.78
C SER A 232 15.10 -16.89 18.24
N ILE A 233 15.65 -15.95 19.01
CA ILE A 233 14.94 -14.76 19.47
C ILE A 233 14.57 -13.90 18.25
N ALA A 234 15.52 -13.62 17.34
CA ALA A 234 15.29 -12.79 16.17
C ALA A 234 14.25 -13.40 15.22
N ALA A 235 14.39 -14.67 14.90
CA ALA A 235 13.45 -15.37 14.01
C ALA A 235 12.03 -15.42 14.60
N ASN A 236 11.87 -15.66 15.92
CA ASN A 236 10.56 -15.66 16.57
C ASN A 236 9.92 -14.25 16.72
N LYS A 237 10.60 -13.17 16.34
CA LYS A 237 9.99 -11.84 16.18
C LYS A 237 9.33 -11.65 14.84
N ILE A 238 9.57 -12.55 13.89
CA ILE A 238 8.98 -12.53 12.56
C ILE A 238 7.63 -13.26 12.64
N PRO A 239 6.51 -12.59 12.35
CA PRO A 239 5.19 -13.22 12.36
C PRO A 239 5.14 -14.45 11.44
N GLY A 240 4.60 -15.56 11.94
CA GLY A 240 4.51 -16.83 11.20
C GLY A 240 5.75 -17.71 11.28
N ILE A 241 6.86 -17.22 11.81
CA ILE A 241 8.04 -18.04 12.11
C ILE A 241 7.94 -18.63 13.52
N ARG A 242 8.15 -19.91 13.60
CA ARG A 242 8.25 -20.70 14.83
C ARG A 242 9.63 -21.34 14.85
N ALA A 243 10.59 -20.57 15.37
CA ALA A 243 11.99 -20.96 15.41
C ALA A 243 12.32 -21.73 16.70
N ALA A 244 12.76 -22.96 16.57
CA ALA A 244 13.15 -23.83 17.66
C ALA A 244 14.67 -23.91 17.81
N GLN A 245 15.19 -23.51 18.98
CA GLN A 245 16.56 -23.81 19.34
C GLN A 245 16.65 -25.25 19.84
N VAL A 246 17.47 -26.06 19.19
CA VAL A 246 17.59 -27.50 19.46
C VAL A 246 19.05 -27.94 19.56
N TYR A 247 19.30 -29.00 20.31
CA TYR A 247 20.65 -29.54 20.57
C TYR A 247 20.79 -31.04 20.19
N ASP A 248 19.67 -31.70 19.89
CA ASP A 248 19.62 -33.13 19.54
C ASP A 248 18.47 -33.44 18.58
N ALA A 249 18.56 -34.58 17.89
CA ALA A 249 17.60 -35.03 16.90
C ALA A 249 16.18 -35.26 17.48
N ARG A 250 16.05 -35.70 18.74
CA ARG A 250 14.78 -35.95 19.39
C ARG A 250 14.03 -34.64 19.63
N THR A 251 14.71 -33.61 20.13
CA THR A 251 14.12 -32.30 20.37
C THR A 251 13.73 -31.64 19.04
N ALA A 252 14.51 -31.84 17.97
CA ALA A 252 14.20 -31.36 16.64
C ALA A 252 12.89 -31.99 16.08
N ALA A 253 12.77 -33.30 16.16
CA ALA A 253 11.54 -33.99 15.76
C ALA A 253 10.32 -33.51 16.56
N LEU A 254 10.43 -33.39 17.88
CA LEU A 254 9.34 -32.88 18.74
C LEU A 254 8.98 -31.43 18.45
N ALA A 255 9.94 -30.59 18.08
CA ALA A 255 9.67 -29.20 17.68
C ALA A 255 8.80 -29.14 16.42
N ARG A 256 9.02 -30.03 15.45
CA ARG A 256 8.15 -30.17 14.27
C ARG A 256 6.80 -30.77 14.64
N GLN A 257 6.78 -31.92 15.31
CA GLN A 257 5.57 -32.67 15.66
C GLN A 257 4.59 -31.89 16.54
N HIS A 258 5.10 -31.19 17.56
CA HIS A 258 4.27 -30.55 18.58
C HIS A 258 4.08 -29.05 18.40
N ASN A 259 5.05 -28.35 17.80
CA ASN A 259 5.07 -26.90 17.71
C ASN A 259 4.95 -26.41 16.27
N ASP A 260 4.91 -27.32 15.29
CA ASP A 260 4.94 -26.98 13.87
C ASP A 260 6.07 -25.99 13.57
N ALA A 261 7.24 -26.22 14.16
CA ALA A 261 8.38 -25.36 13.96
C ALA A 261 8.79 -25.37 12.49
N ASN A 262 9.03 -24.20 11.91
CA ASN A 262 9.42 -24.03 10.52
C ASN A 262 10.85 -23.48 10.37
N VAL A 263 11.54 -23.20 11.48
CA VAL A 263 12.95 -22.80 11.50
C VAL A 263 13.67 -23.52 12.65
N LEU A 264 14.85 -24.08 12.35
CA LEU A 264 15.78 -24.62 13.35
C LEU A 264 16.87 -23.59 13.66
N CYS A 265 17.24 -23.46 14.95
CA CYS A 265 18.35 -22.64 15.38
C CYS A 265 19.41 -23.52 16.05
N LEU A 266 20.62 -23.53 15.49
CA LEU A 266 21.74 -24.38 15.92
C LEU A 266 22.85 -23.58 16.61
N ALA A 267 23.46 -24.18 17.65
CA ALA A 267 24.54 -23.58 18.42
C ALA A 267 25.89 -24.08 17.90
N ALA A 268 26.62 -23.27 17.15
CA ALA A 268 27.93 -23.66 16.58
C ALA A 268 28.99 -24.07 17.59
N GLN A 269 28.92 -23.56 18.84
CA GLN A 269 29.84 -23.96 19.89
C GLN A 269 29.54 -25.32 20.53
N GLN A 270 28.38 -25.91 20.28
CA GLN A 270 27.90 -27.15 20.92
C GLN A 270 27.56 -28.24 19.91
N THR A 271 27.44 -27.92 18.62
CA THR A 271 27.00 -28.84 17.59
C THR A 271 28.04 -28.92 16.48
N ASN A 272 28.57 -30.09 16.20
CA ASN A 272 29.42 -30.33 15.03
C ASN A 272 28.54 -30.63 13.78
N ALA A 273 29.16 -30.65 12.61
CA ALA A 273 28.47 -30.84 11.34
C ALA A 273 27.68 -32.17 11.24
N ALA A 274 28.21 -33.26 11.79
CA ALA A 274 27.54 -34.56 11.78
C ALA A 274 26.29 -34.56 12.67
N GLN A 275 26.39 -34.02 13.86
CA GLN A 275 25.25 -33.83 14.77
C GLN A 275 24.19 -32.89 14.15
N ALA A 276 24.64 -31.79 13.54
CA ALA A 276 23.73 -30.88 12.84
C ALA A 276 22.95 -31.58 11.73
N ALA A 277 23.60 -32.43 10.95
CA ALA A 277 22.95 -33.20 9.90
C ALA A 277 21.91 -34.20 10.44
N GLU A 278 22.21 -34.88 11.57
CA GLU A 278 21.25 -35.76 12.25
C GLU A 278 20.02 -34.96 12.79
N ILE A 279 20.25 -33.79 13.35
CA ILE A 279 19.20 -32.88 13.83
C ILE A 279 18.29 -32.46 12.66
N VAL A 280 18.88 -32.00 11.56
CA VAL A 280 18.15 -31.57 10.38
C VAL A 280 17.35 -32.71 9.76
N LYS A 281 17.95 -33.91 9.67
CA LYS A 281 17.24 -35.08 9.17
C LYS A 281 16.03 -35.42 10.04
N ALA A 282 16.18 -35.45 11.36
CA ALA A 282 15.07 -35.75 12.27
C ALA A 282 13.93 -34.71 12.20
N PHE A 283 14.27 -33.46 11.96
CA PHE A 283 13.30 -32.39 11.77
C PHE A 283 12.54 -32.54 10.43
N ALA A 284 13.28 -32.78 9.35
CA ALA A 284 12.71 -32.91 8.01
C ALA A 284 11.82 -34.17 7.85
N ASP A 285 12.14 -35.24 8.55
CA ASP A 285 11.39 -36.51 8.52
C ASP A 285 10.15 -36.48 9.43
N ALA A 286 9.99 -35.47 10.28
CA ALA A 286 8.90 -35.35 11.23
C ALA A 286 7.72 -34.56 10.63
N GLU A 287 6.50 -35.04 10.87
CA GLU A 287 5.25 -34.38 10.47
C GLU A 287 4.54 -33.76 11.67
N PHE A 288 3.81 -32.66 11.45
CA PHE A 288 3.01 -32.02 12.50
C PHE A 288 1.83 -32.89 12.92
N GLU A 289 1.70 -33.21 14.21
CA GLU A 289 0.67 -34.11 14.72
C GLU A 289 -0.74 -33.47 14.75
N GLY A 290 -0.88 -32.14 14.59
CA GLY A 290 -2.18 -31.49 14.61
C GLY A 290 -2.92 -31.58 15.95
N GLY A 291 -4.24 -31.71 15.92
CA GLY A 291 -5.06 -31.95 17.10
C GLY A 291 -4.90 -30.93 18.25
N ARG A 292 -4.55 -31.41 19.45
CA ARG A 292 -4.27 -30.55 20.62
C ARG A 292 -3.11 -29.58 20.40
N HIS A 293 -2.14 -29.95 19.55
CA HIS A 293 -0.97 -29.15 19.24
C HIS A 293 -1.33 -28.00 18.31
N ALA A 294 -2.18 -28.20 17.29
CA ALA A 294 -2.68 -27.15 16.42
C ALA A 294 -3.41 -26.03 17.22
N ARG A 295 -4.25 -26.41 18.21
CA ARG A 295 -4.89 -25.43 19.09
C ARG A 295 -3.89 -24.60 19.91
N ARG A 296 -2.75 -25.19 20.32
CA ARG A 296 -1.71 -24.48 21.08
C ARG A 296 -0.89 -23.58 20.18
N VAL A 297 -0.48 -24.05 18.99
CA VAL A 297 0.22 -23.27 17.97
C VAL A 297 -0.61 -22.06 17.54
N GLY A 298 -1.90 -22.23 17.27
CA GLY A 298 -2.80 -21.13 16.91
C GLY A 298 -2.90 -20.00 17.96
N LYS A 299 -2.51 -20.25 19.22
CA LYS A 299 -2.44 -19.23 20.27
C LYS A 299 -1.12 -18.43 20.28
N LEU A 300 -0.09 -18.91 19.58
CA LEU A 300 1.21 -18.24 19.47
C LEU A 300 1.16 -17.08 18.46
N GLU A 301 0.28 -17.19 17.47
CA GLU A 301 0.13 -16.17 16.43
C GLU A 301 -0.50 -14.91 17.00
N SER A 302 0.15 -13.76 16.82
CA SER A 302 -0.43 -12.47 17.19
C SER A 302 -1.55 -12.08 16.22
N ARG A 303 -2.54 -11.31 16.67
CA ARG A 303 -3.61 -10.79 15.79
C ARG A 303 -3.07 -9.96 14.63
N GLN A 304 -1.96 -9.28 14.85
CA GLN A 304 -1.33 -8.42 13.85
C GLN A 304 -0.56 -9.24 12.80
N ALA A 305 0.10 -10.32 13.21
CA ALA A 305 0.72 -11.30 12.32
C ALA A 305 -0.32 -12.03 11.46
N ALA A 306 -1.43 -12.44 12.09
CA ALA A 306 -2.54 -13.04 11.36
C ALA A 306 -3.19 -12.09 10.33
N ALA A 307 -3.15 -10.78 10.56
CA ALA A 307 -3.68 -9.79 9.60
C ALA A 307 -2.74 -9.60 8.39
N GLN A 308 -1.43 -9.52 8.60
CA GLN A 308 -0.44 -9.43 7.51
C GLN A 308 -0.39 -10.70 6.66
N LEU A 309 -0.39 -11.88 7.30
CA LEU A 309 -0.52 -13.17 6.62
C LEU A 309 -1.86 -13.30 5.87
N ARG A 310 -2.90 -12.61 6.36
CA ARG A 310 -4.22 -12.63 5.73
C ARG A 310 -4.24 -11.93 4.36
N LEU A 311 -3.59 -10.77 4.21
CA LEU A 311 -3.50 -10.08 2.92
C LEU A 311 -2.72 -10.92 1.90
N ALA A 312 -1.56 -11.44 2.28
CA ALA A 312 -0.74 -12.27 1.40
C ALA A 312 -1.42 -13.58 0.95
N ARG A 313 -2.33 -14.12 1.78
CA ARG A 313 -3.14 -15.30 1.43
C ARG A 313 -4.37 -14.99 0.59
N VAL A 314 -4.94 -13.79 0.75
CA VAL A 314 -6.17 -13.39 0.04
C VAL A 314 -5.84 -12.72 -1.28
N ASP A 315 -4.80 -11.88 -1.28
CA ASP A 315 -4.36 -11.13 -2.46
C ASP A 315 -2.84 -10.97 -2.43
N PRO A 316 -2.10 -11.95 -2.93
CA PRO A 316 -0.64 -11.92 -2.96
C PRO A 316 -0.10 -10.78 -3.83
N ASP A 317 -0.82 -10.36 -4.88
CA ASP A 317 -0.40 -9.27 -5.76
C ASP A 317 -0.43 -7.93 -5.02
N ILE A 318 -1.51 -7.62 -4.32
CA ILE A 318 -1.58 -6.41 -3.49
C ILE A 318 -0.59 -6.48 -2.34
N ALA A 319 -0.41 -7.63 -1.71
CA ALA A 319 0.60 -7.80 -0.66
C ALA A 319 2.02 -7.50 -1.19
N ARG A 320 2.36 -8.00 -2.39
CA ARG A 320 3.63 -7.71 -3.07
C ARG A 320 3.78 -6.23 -3.41
N ILE A 321 2.74 -5.58 -3.93
CA ILE A 321 2.77 -4.15 -4.26
C ILE A 321 3.00 -3.30 -3.01
N VAL A 322 2.31 -3.60 -1.90
CA VAL A 322 2.49 -2.91 -0.61
C VAL A 322 3.93 -3.07 -0.10
N GLU A 323 4.49 -4.27 -0.20
CA GLU A 323 5.88 -4.52 0.23
C GLU A 323 6.89 -3.80 -0.68
N LEU A 324 6.70 -3.81 -2.01
CA LEU A 324 7.55 -3.06 -2.94
C LEU A 324 7.51 -1.56 -2.65
N GLU A 325 6.35 -0.99 -2.32
CA GLU A 325 6.24 0.42 -1.95
C GLU A 325 6.89 0.69 -0.59
N ARG A 326 6.78 -0.20 0.39
CA ARG A 326 7.50 -0.10 1.67
C ARG A 326 9.01 -0.07 1.46
N LEU A 327 9.53 -0.97 0.60
CA LEU A 327 10.96 -1.00 0.24
C LEU A 327 11.39 0.27 -0.49
N ARG A 328 10.59 0.76 -1.45
CA ARG A 328 10.85 2.02 -2.13
C ARG A 328 10.97 3.17 -1.13
N GLN A 329 10.02 3.29 -0.21
CA GLN A 329 10.03 4.33 0.82
C GLN A 329 11.26 4.20 1.74
N GLN A 330 11.65 2.97 2.11
CA GLN A 330 12.83 2.73 2.94
C GLN A 330 14.12 3.11 2.22
N GLU A 331 14.29 2.72 0.96
CA GLU A 331 15.53 2.85 0.20
C GLU A 331 15.71 4.22 -0.48
N ASN A 332 14.66 5.04 -0.60
CA ASN A 332 14.71 6.33 -1.24
C ASN A 332 14.77 7.49 -0.24
N ILE A 333 15.37 8.59 -0.64
CA ILE A 333 15.25 9.90 0.02
C ILE A 333 14.01 10.59 -0.53
N GLU A 334 12.98 10.77 0.30
CA GLU A 334 11.73 11.43 -0.07
C GLU A 334 11.80 12.93 0.18
N LEU A 335 11.78 13.72 -0.89
CA LEU A 335 11.82 15.19 -0.86
C LEU A 335 10.60 15.85 -1.52
N ILE A 336 9.55 15.10 -1.85
CA ILE A 336 8.29 15.70 -2.27
C ILE A 336 7.69 16.47 -1.08
N ALA A 337 7.56 17.80 -1.22
CA ALA A 337 7.17 18.68 -0.12
C ALA A 337 5.77 18.41 0.48
N SER A 338 4.92 17.70 -0.26
CA SER A 338 3.57 17.30 0.15
C SER A 338 3.48 15.87 0.71
N GLU A 339 4.61 15.17 0.85
CA GLU A 339 4.66 13.82 1.40
C GLU A 339 5.30 13.78 2.78
N ASN A 340 4.90 12.77 3.56
CA ASN A 340 5.40 12.53 4.90
C ASN A 340 5.13 11.07 5.30
N PHE A 341 5.83 10.59 6.30
CA PHE A 341 5.59 9.28 6.90
C PHE A 341 4.75 9.46 8.16
N THR A 342 3.55 8.91 8.15
CA THR A 342 2.64 9.00 9.30
C THR A 342 3.05 7.99 10.38
N SER A 343 2.53 8.14 11.61
CA SER A 343 2.86 7.22 12.69
C SER A 343 2.18 5.86 12.55
N PRO A 344 2.75 4.79 13.17
CA PRO A 344 2.06 3.48 13.26
C PRO A 344 0.65 3.59 13.87
N ALA A 345 0.47 4.45 14.88
CA ALA A 345 -0.83 4.65 15.54
C ALA A 345 -1.89 5.25 14.59
N VAL A 346 -1.49 6.17 13.72
CA VAL A 346 -2.38 6.73 12.67
C VAL A 346 -2.76 5.63 11.66
N MET A 347 -1.81 4.79 11.22
CA MET A 347 -2.08 3.68 10.30
C MET A 347 -2.98 2.62 10.94
N GLU A 348 -2.77 2.28 12.21
CA GLU A 348 -3.61 1.33 12.96
C GLU A 348 -5.06 1.83 13.06
N ALA A 349 -5.27 3.11 13.40
CA ALA A 349 -6.59 3.70 13.44
C ALA A 349 -7.27 3.69 12.07
N GLN A 350 -6.53 3.95 11.00
CA GLN A 350 -7.05 3.94 9.63
C GLN A 350 -7.40 2.53 9.14
N GLY A 351 -6.68 1.49 9.56
CA GLY A 351 -6.96 0.09 9.25
C GLY A 351 -7.96 -0.58 10.20
N SER A 352 -8.69 0.19 11.01
CA SER A 352 -9.58 -0.33 12.05
C SER A 352 -10.97 -0.74 11.52
N VAL A 353 -11.74 -1.41 12.37
CA VAL A 353 -13.13 -1.82 12.11
C VAL A 353 -14.10 -0.66 11.88
N LEU A 354 -13.69 0.58 12.16
CA LEU A 354 -14.50 1.77 11.91
C LEU A 354 -14.81 1.98 10.42
N THR A 355 -14.02 1.36 9.52
CA THR A 355 -14.31 1.33 8.08
C THR A 355 -15.66 0.69 7.73
N ASN A 356 -16.19 -0.19 8.60
CA ASN A 356 -17.44 -0.91 8.37
C ASN A 356 -18.68 -0.07 8.70
N LYS A 357 -18.54 1.07 9.40
CA LYS A 357 -19.68 1.82 9.92
C LYS A 357 -20.13 2.92 8.98
N TYR A 358 -21.40 2.89 8.60
CA TYR A 358 -22.08 3.96 7.86
C TYR A 358 -22.69 4.97 8.83
N ALA A 359 -22.27 6.26 8.77
CA ALA A 359 -22.58 7.26 9.78
C ALA A 359 -22.93 8.65 9.21
N GLU A 360 -23.84 8.69 8.22
CA GLU A 360 -24.32 9.98 7.67
C GLU A 360 -24.88 10.90 8.75
N GLY A 361 -24.59 12.19 8.62
CA GLY A 361 -24.87 13.21 9.60
C GLY A 361 -23.66 13.56 10.46
N TYR A 362 -23.91 14.03 11.68
CA TYR A 362 -22.88 14.52 12.61
C TYR A 362 -23.03 13.87 13.99
N PRO A 363 -22.06 13.95 14.88
CA PRO A 363 -22.15 13.38 16.23
C PRO A 363 -23.47 13.73 16.94
N ARG A 364 -24.14 12.70 17.46
CA ARG A 364 -25.47 12.78 18.13
C ARG A 364 -26.63 13.21 17.20
N LYS A 365 -26.39 13.37 15.87
CA LYS A 365 -27.39 13.73 14.86
C LYS A 365 -27.21 12.89 13.60
N ARG A 366 -27.15 11.57 13.75
CA ARG A 366 -26.95 10.63 12.66
C ARG A 366 -28.27 10.17 12.03
N TRP A 367 -28.19 9.80 10.77
CA TRP A 367 -29.32 9.17 10.05
C TRP A 367 -29.42 7.67 10.32
N TYR A 368 -28.39 7.07 10.93
CA TYR A 368 -28.27 5.63 11.20
C TYR A 368 -28.11 5.37 12.68
N GLY A 369 -28.61 4.18 13.15
CA GLY A 369 -28.38 3.68 14.50
C GLY A 369 -26.98 3.09 14.68
N GLY A 370 -26.59 2.79 15.93
CA GLY A 370 -25.30 2.16 16.26
C GLY A 370 -24.10 3.05 16.05
N CYS A 371 -24.24 4.36 16.22
CA CYS A 371 -23.21 5.36 15.97
C CYS A 371 -22.51 5.88 17.24
N GLU A 372 -22.84 5.34 18.41
CA GLU A 372 -22.33 5.83 19.71
C GLU A 372 -20.80 5.92 19.76
N ASN A 373 -20.09 4.90 19.24
CA ASN A 373 -18.62 4.87 19.26
C ASN A 373 -17.98 5.78 18.18
N VAL A 374 -18.59 5.83 16.99
CA VAL A 374 -18.10 6.75 15.94
C VAL A 374 -18.41 8.20 16.27
N ASP A 375 -19.50 8.48 16.99
CA ASP A 375 -19.80 9.81 17.50
C ASP A 375 -18.70 10.31 18.45
N ASP A 376 -18.23 9.46 19.35
CA ASP A 376 -17.15 9.79 20.28
C ASP A 376 -15.83 9.97 19.52
N SER A 377 -15.55 9.13 18.51
CA SER A 377 -14.36 9.24 17.65
C SER A 377 -14.34 10.57 16.87
N GLU A 378 -15.44 10.90 16.21
CA GLU A 378 -15.54 12.16 15.45
C GLU A 378 -15.52 13.37 16.35
N GLN A 379 -16.21 13.32 17.51
CA GLN A 379 -16.18 14.41 18.48
C GLN A 379 -14.76 14.68 19.01
N LEU A 380 -13.98 13.62 19.30
CA LEU A 380 -12.57 13.76 19.68
C LEU A 380 -11.74 14.43 18.58
N ALA A 381 -11.97 14.10 17.31
CA ALA A 381 -11.29 14.74 16.19
C ALA A 381 -11.64 16.24 16.10
N ILE A 382 -12.92 16.57 16.23
CA ILE A 382 -13.41 17.96 16.22
C ILE A 382 -12.77 18.75 17.37
N ASP A 383 -12.83 18.25 18.60
CA ASP A 383 -12.34 18.95 19.79
C ASP A 383 -10.83 19.16 19.73
N ARG A 384 -10.08 18.16 19.28
CA ARG A 384 -8.63 18.23 19.10
C ARG A 384 -8.25 19.20 17.98
N ALA A 385 -8.97 19.22 16.85
CA ALA A 385 -8.74 20.20 15.78
C ALA A 385 -9.01 21.63 16.25
N LYS A 386 -10.13 21.86 16.96
CA LYS A 386 -10.45 23.17 17.55
C LYS A 386 -9.37 23.63 18.52
N LYS A 387 -8.90 22.75 19.39
CA LYS A 387 -7.83 23.05 20.35
C LYS A 387 -6.50 23.35 19.67
N LEU A 388 -6.14 22.55 18.65
CA LEU A 388 -4.86 22.65 17.95
C LEU A 388 -4.70 23.98 17.20
N PHE A 389 -5.77 24.42 16.53
CA PHE A 389 -5.76 25.63 15.70
C PHE A 389 -6.41 26.86 16.35
N GLY A 390 -7.04 26.74 17.52
CA GLY A 390 -7.78 27.83 18.17
C GLY A 390 -9.07 28.20 17.44
N ALA A 391 -9.73 27.23 16.77
CA ALA A 391 -10.94 27.49 16.01
C ALA A 391 -12.22 27.37 16.86
N ALA A 392 -13.26 28.16 16.53
CA ALA A 392 -14.58 28.05 17.16
C ALA A 392 -15.33 26.81 16.66
N HIS A 393 -15.23 26.50 15.34
CA HIS A 393 -15.83 25.33 14.71
C HIS A 393 -14.81 24.58 13.83
N ALA A 394 -14.96 23.25 13.77
CA ALA A 394 -14.17 22.38 12.92
C ALA A 394 -15.04 21.31 12.27
N ASN A 395 -14.95 21.15 10.96
CA ASN A 395 -15.53 20.02 10.22
C ASN A 395 -14.41 19.08 9.78
N VAL A 396 -14.40 17.85 10.33
CA VAL A 396 -13.36 16.84 10.11
C VAL A 396 -13.73 15.82 9.02
N GLN A 397 -14.93 15.93 8.42
CA GLN A 397 -15.43 14.97 7.43
C GLN A 397 -14.85 15.12 6.01
N PRO A 398 -14.30 16.27 5.54
CA PRO A 398 -13.78 16.34 4.18
C PRO A 398 -12.81 15.22 3.85
N HIS A 399 -13.05 14.52 2.72
CA HIS A 399 -12.22 13.39 2.26
C HIS A 399 -10.84 13.85 1.78
N SER A 400 -10.73 15.11 1.35
CA SER A 400 -9.49 15.71 0.86
C SER A 400 -9.47 17.22 1.07
N GLY A 401 -8.29 17.85 0.91
CA GLY A 401 -8.18 19.32 0.89
C GLY A 401 -8.98 19.95 -0.26
N SER A 402 -9.01 19.30 -1.42
CA SER A 402 -9.84 19.76 -2.56
C SER A 402 -11.33 19.73 -2.23
N GLY A 403 -11.81 18.70 -1.52
CA GLY A 403 -13.17 18.61 -1.02
C GLY A 403 -13.48 19.68 0.02
N ALA A 404 -12.52 20.01 0.90
CA ALA A 404 -12.65 21.09 1.86
C ALA A 404 -12.83 22.45 1.17
N ASN A 405 -11.97 22.78 0.19
CA ASN A 405 -12.09 24.02 -0.60
C ASN A 405 -13.40 24.05 -1.38
N MET A 406 -13.82 22.93 -2.00
CA MET A 406 -15.09 22.82 -2.71
C MET A 406 -16.28 23.14 -1.80
N ALA A 407 -16.30 22.61 -0.59
CA ALA A 407 -17.37 22.87 0.37
C ALA A 407 -17.47 24.36 0.71
N VAL A 408 -16.34 25.01 0.99
CA VAL A 408 -16.33 26.45 1.29
C VAL A 408 -16.83 27.26 0.10
N TYR A 409 -16.33 26.98 -1.11
CA TYR A 409 -16.77 27.71 -2.29
C TYR A 409 -18.27 27.54 -2.55
N PHE A 410 -18.79 26.31 -2.56
CA PHE A 410 -20.22 26.09 -2.84
C PHE A 410 -21.16 26.51 -1.73
N ALA A 411 -20.68 26.62 -0.48
CA ALA A 411 -21.49 27.15 0.61
C ALA A 411 -21.71 28.67 0.48
N PHE A 412 -20.75 29.41 -0.08
CA PHE A 412 -20.76 30.88 -0.01
C PHE A 412 -20.72 31.58 -1.37
N LEU A 413 -20.45 30.85 -2.46
CA LEU A 413 -20.40 31.38 -3.81
C LEU A 413 -21.46 30.75 -4.71
N LYS A 414 -21.87 31.48 -5.74
CA LYS A 414 -22.72 31.00 -6.83
C LYS A 414 -21.89 30.87 -8.11
N PRO A 415 -22.28 29.99 -9.05
CA PRO A 415 -21.65 29.96 -10.36
C PRO A 415 -21.59 31.35 -11.00
N GLY A 416 -20.41 31.73 -11.50
CA GLY A 416 -20.14 33.04 -12.06
C GLY A 416 -19.70 34.12 -11.05
N ASP A 417 -19.70 33.85 -9.74
CA ASP A 417 -19.13 34.77 -8.77
C ASP A 417 -17.62 34.90 -8.96
N LYS A 418 -17.07 36.10 -8.71
CA LYS A 418 -15.63 36.37 -8.84
C LYS A 418 -14.85 35.84 -7.65
N LEU A 419 -13.77 35.14 -7.96
CA LEU A 419 -12.81 34.57 -7.00
C LEU A 419 -11.40 35.09 -7.32
N LEU A 420 -10.80 35.81 -6.40
CA LEU A 420 -9.41 36.29 -6.51
C LEU A 420 -8.46 35.31 -5.81
N THR A 421 -7.54 34.73 -6.57
CA THR A 421 -6.69 33.61 -6.10
C THR A 421 -5.25 33.73 -6.60
N MET A 422 -4.32 33.02 -5.94
CA MET A 422 -2.95 32.93 -6.40
C MET A 422 -2.83 32.10 -7.68
N ASP A 423 -2.10 32.62 -8.68
CA ASP A 423 -1.81 31.89 -9.93
C ASP A 423 -1.06 30.60 -9.67
N LEU A 424 -1.43 29.54 -10.42
CA LEU A 424 -0.80 28.22 -10.30
C LEU A 424 0.71 28.26 -10.60
N SER A 425 1.11 29.04 -11.61
CA SER A 425 2.51 29.19 -12.02
C SER A 425 3.35 29.96 -10.99
N HIS A 426 2.68 30.73 -10.13
CA HIS A 426 3.31 31.48 -9.03
C HIS A 426 3.23 30.75 -7.68
N GLY A 427 2.80 29.50 -7.69
CA GLY A 427 2.77 28.63 -6.51
C GLY A 427 1.39 28.27 -5.98
N GLY A 428 0.30 28.74 -6.58
CA GLY A 428 -1.08 28.41 -6.20
C GLY A 428 -1.38 26.90 -6.29
N HIS A 429 -2.59 26.53 -5.87
CA HIS A 429 -3.08 25.14 -5.97
C HIS A 429 -4.09 25.00 -7.11
N LEU A 430 -4.30 23.78 -7.62
CA LEU A 430 -5.30 23.52 -8.68
C LEU A 430 -6.72 24.03 -8.31
N THR A 431 -7.11 23.90 -7.04
CA THR A 431 -8.40 24.40 -6.54
C THR A 431 -8.46 25.92 -6.38
N HIS A 432 -7.40 26.62 -6.73
CA HIS A 432 -7.35 28.08 -6.74
C HIS A 432 -7.61 28.65 -8.15
N GLY A 433 -8.65 28.14 -8.82
CA GLY A 433 -9.13 28.69 -10.08
C GLY A 433 -8.50 28.11 -11.35
N ASN A 434 -7.79 26.99 -11.29
CA ASN A 434 -7.26 26.37 -12.51
C ASN A 434 -8.40 25.92 -13.45
N LYS A 435 -8.28 26.21 -14.74
CA LYS A 435 -9.31 25.93 -15.77
C LYS A 435 -9.71 24.44 -15.87
N ALA A 436 -8.81 23.52 -15.53
CA ALA A 436 -9.10 22.09 -15.51
C ALA A 436 -9.86 21.65 -14.25
N ASN A 437 -9.85 22.47 -13.19
CA ASN A 437 -10.47 22.19 -11.91
C ASN A 437 -11.90 22.75 -11.83
N PHE A 438 -12.73 22.22 -10.91
CA PHE A 438 -14.09 22.73 -10.67
C PHE A 438 -14.09 24.23 -10.39
N SER A 439 -13.11 24.76 -9.63
CA SER A 439 -13.05 26.18 -9.29
C SER A 439 -12.95 27.08 -10.51
N GLY A 440 -12.13 26.72 -11.51
CA GLY A 440 -12.00 27.46 -12.76
C GLY A 440 -13.15 27.22 -13.75
N LYS A 441 -14.02 26.22 -13.51
CA LYS A 441 -15.20 25.93 -14.35
C LYS A 441 -16.46 26.63 -13.85
N PHE A 442 -16.60 26.84 -12.55
CA PHE A 442 -17.81 27.40 -11.95
C PHE A 442 -17.71 28.89 -11.64
N PHE A 443 -16.50 29.42 -11.42
CA PHE A 443 -16.29 30.79 -10.96
C PHE A 443 -15.51 31.64 -11.98
N GLU A 444 -15.72 32.95 -11.94
CA GLU A 444 -14.92 33.92 -12.69
C GLU A 444 -13.63 34.18 -11.92
N ILE A 445 -12.48 33.78 -12.49
CA ILE A 445 -11.21 33.79 -11.81
C ILE A 445 -10.39 35.04 -12.14
N VAL A 446 -9.91 35.70 -11.10
CA VAL A 446 -8.89 36.75 -11.17
C VAL A 446 -7.65 36.21 -10.44
N HIS A 447 -6.48 36.31 -11.07
CA HIS A 447 -5.26 35.84 -10.45
C HIS A 447 -4.38 36.98 -9.97
N TYR A 448 -3.85 36.86 -8.73
CA TYR A 448 -2.70 37.62 -8.26
C TYR A 448 -1.44 36.76 -8.30
N GLY A 449 -0.28 37.39 -8.23
CA GLY A 449 1.00 36.70 -8.33
C GLY A 449 2.05 37.18 -7.35
N VAL A 450 3.30 36.93 -7.73
CA VAL A 450 4.50 37.40 -7.02
C VAL A 450 5.17 38.52 -7.80
N ARG A 451 5.92 39.38 -7.13
CA ARG A 451 6.75 40.42 -7.75
C ARG A 451 7.89 39.76 -8.53
N LYS A 452 8.32 40.42 -9.62
CA LYS A 452 9.39 39.90 -10.46
C LYS A 452 10.76 40.06 -9.79
N GLU A 453 10.92 41.07 -8.96
CA GLU A 453 12.18 41.50 -8.34
C GLU A 453 12.65 40.53 -7.26
N ASP A 454 11.73 40.01 -6.47
CA ASP A 454 12.04 39.18 -5.29
C ASP A 454 11.24 37.90 -5.19
N GLU A 455 10.32 37.64 -6.16
CA GLU A 455 9.45 36.45 -6.25
C GLU A 455 8.62 36.23 -4.97
N ARG A 456 8.25 37.33 -4.27
CA ARG A 456 7.33 37.32 -3.12
C ARG A 456 5.97 37.81 -3.51
N ILE A 457 4.93 37.39 -2.77
CA ILE A 457 3.53 37.81 -3.01
C ILE A 457 3.47 39.33 -3.14
N ASP A 458 2.82 39.81 -4.20
CA ASP A 458 2.60 41.21 -4.48
C ASP A 458 1.28 41.65 -3.81
N TYR A 459 1.36 42.08 -2.57
CA TYR A 459 0.20 42.54 -1.81
C TYR A 459 -0.41 43.83 -2.36
N ASP A 460 0.41 44.71 -2.98
CA ASP A 460 -0.08 45.96 -3.56
C ASP A 460 -0.87 45.68 -4.84
N GLN A 461 -0.37 44.77 -5.72
CA GLN A 461 -1.11 44.30 -6.87
C GLN A 461 -2.42 43.60 -6.44
N LEU A 462 -2.36 42.77 -5.41
CA LEU A 462 -3.53 42.06 -4.90
C LEU A 462 -4.61 43.06 -4.44
N GLU A 463 -4.23 44.11 -3.71
CA GLU A 463 -5.14 45.14 -3.25
C GLU A 463 -5.78 45.90 -4.44
N LEU A 464 -4.99 46.27 -5.44
CA LEU A 464 -5.52 46.93 -6.64
C LEU A 464 -6.53 46.02 -7.37
N LEU A 465 -6.20 44.74 -7.58
CA LEU A 465 -7.10 43.75 -8.21
C LEU A 465 -8.39 43.55 -7.37
N ALA A 466 -8.26 43.50 -6.07
CA ALA A 466 -9.41 43.35 -5.17
C ALA A 466 -10.38 44.53 -5.27
N ARG A 467 -9.86 45.75 -5.30
CA ARG A 467 -10.65 46.99 -5.48
C ARG A 467 -11.31 47.06 -6.85
N GLU A 468 -10.59 46.70 -7.93
CA GLU A 468 -11.07 46.75 -9.29
C GLU A 468 -12.16 45.70 -9.55
N HIS A 469 -11.88 44.45 -9.18
CA HIS A 469 -12.75 43.32 -9.53
C HIS A 469 -13.83 43.02 -8.48
N LYS A 470 -13.70 43.50 -7.25
CA LYS A 470 -14.63 43.29 -6.11
C LYS A 470 -15.04 41.82 -5.98
N PRO A 471 -14.09 40.90 -5.75
CA PRO A 471 -14.39 39.47 -5.67
C PRO A 471 -15.31 39.19 -4.49
N LYS A 472 -16.10 38.11 -4.59
CA LYS A 472 -16.90 37.60 -3.47
C LYS A 472 -16.03 36.93 -2.42
N MET A 473 -14.93 36.33 -2.87
CA MET A 473 -13.98 35.65 -1.98
C MET A 473 -12.55 35.84 -2.50
N ILE A 474 -11.61 35.99 -1.58
CA ILE A 474 -10.17 35.93 -1.83
C ILE A 474 -9.67 34.62 -1.23
N THR A 475 -8.89 33.85 -2.01
CA THR A 475 -8.25 32.64 -1.52
C THR A 475 -6.75 32.86 -1.44
N VAL A 476 -6.19 32.62 -0.26
CA VAL A 476 -4.76 32.67 0.02
C VAL A 476 -4.27 31.29 0.41
N GLY A 477 -3.10 30.92 -0.08
CA GLY A 477 -2.45 29.64 0.18
C GLY A 477 -1.65 29.18 -1.02
N ALA A 478 -0.69 28.32 -0.79
CA ALA A 478 0.22 27.91 -1.85
C ALA A 478 0.72 26.48 -1.71
N SER A 479 0.90 25.83 -2.84
CA SER A 479 1.56 24.51 -2.94
C SER A 479 3.06 24.61 -3.12
N ALA A 480 3.55 25.77 -3.59
CA ALA A 480 4.95 25.97 -4.00
C ALA A 480 5.43 27.41 -3.71
N TYR A 481 5.15 27.91 -2.53
CA TYR A 481 5.62 29.23 -2.07
C TYR A 481 6.50 29.08 -0.83
N PRO A 482 7.80 29.40 -0.90
CA PRO A 482 8.75 29.09 0.17
C PRO A 482 8.85 30.16 1.26
N ARG A 483 8.04 31.22 1.24
CA ARG A 483 8.13 32.34 2.17
C ARG A 483 6.93 32.40 3.10
N VAL A 484 7.04 33.17 4.17
CA VAL A 484 5.94 33.47 5.08
C VAL A 484 4.82 34.21 4.33
N ILE A 485 3.57 33.84 4.62
CA ILE A 485 2.37 34.51 4.11
C ILE A 485 1.87 35.46 5.21
N ASP A 486 1.64 36.71 4.85
CA ASP A 486 1.06 37.72 5.72
C ASP A 486 -0.48 37.67 5.68
N PHE A 487 -1.05 36.88 6.58
CA PHE A 487 -2.50 36.70 6.67
C PHE A 487 -3.23 37.95 7.21
N GLU A 488 -2.55 38.75 8.00
CA GLU A 488 -3.13 40.00 8.51
C GLU A 488 -3.41 40.96 7.35
N ARG A 489 -2.39 41.20 6.50
CA ARG A 489 -2.53 42.04 5.31
C ARG A 489 -3.60 41.49 4.35
N MET A 490 -3.65 40.18 4.16
CA MET A 490 -4.71 39.55 3.34
C MET A 490 -6.10 39.80 3.90
N GLY A 491 -6.25 39.70 5.23
CA GLY A 491 -7.51 39.98 5.93
C GLY A 491 -7.95 41.44 5.86
N GLU A 492 -7.00 42.37 5.90
CA GLU A 492 -7.27 43.82 5.72
C GLU A 492 -7.85 44.07 4.31
N ILE A 493 -7.18 43.58 3.26
CA ILE A 493 -7.58 43.75 1.88
C ILE A 493 -8.98 43.15 1.66
N ALA A 494 -9.23 41.93 2.17
CA ALA A 494 -10.53 41.27 2.03
C ALA A 494 -11.64 42.09 2.71
N ARG A 495 -11.42 42.57 3.91
CA ARG A 495 -12.40 43.39 4.65
C ARG A 495 -12.68 44.72 3.94
N GLU A 496 -11.66 45.34 3.36
CA GLU A 496 -11.81 46.64 2.66
C GLU A 496 -12.78 46.54 1.48
N VAL A 497 -12.74 45.43 0.72
CA VAL A 497 -13.59 45.22 -0.46
C VAL A 497 -14.87 44.42 -0.15
N GLY A 498 -15.07 44.01 1.11
CA GLY A 498 -16.23 43.24 1.57
C GLY A 498 -16.22 41.79 1.05
N ALA A 499 -15.04 41.25 0.74
CA ALA A 499 -14.85 39.86 0.33
C ALA A 499 -14.67 38.94 1.53
N LEU A 500 -15.10 37.68 1.41
CA LEU A 500 -14.73 36.61 2.33
C LEU A 500 -13.27 36.21 2.10
N LEU A 501 -12.56 35.81 3.16
CA LEU A 501 -11.18 35.29 3.06
C LEU A 501 -11.14 33.80 3.38
N LEU A 502 -10.70 32.98 2.43
CA LEU A 502 -10.34 31.58 2.63
C LEU A 502 -8.81 31.42 2.67
N ALA A 503 -8.28 30.88 3.77
CA ALA A 503 -6.88 30.52 3.90
C ALA A 503 -6.69 29.01 3.76
N ASP A 504 -6.11 28.56 2.65
CA ASP A 504 -5.69 27.17 2.45
C ASP A 504 -4.27 26.98 2.96
N ILE A 505 -4.14 26.41 4.16
CA ILE A 505 -2.85 26.16 4.83
C ILE A 505 -2.33 24.74 4.63
N ALA A 506 -2.84 24.00 3.65
CA ALA A 506 -2.53 22.58 3.47
C ALA A 506 -1.03 22.25 3.55
N HIS A 507 -0.17 23.06 2.98
CA HIS A 507 1.28 22.84 3.02
C HIS A 507 1.93 23.20 4.36
N ILE A 508 1.43 24.21 5.04
CA ILE A 508 2.04 24.77 6.24
C ILE A 508 1.27 24.46 7.54
N ALA A 509 0.25 23.60 7.48
CA ALA A 509 -0.62 23.34 8.63
C ALA A 509 0.11 22.89 9.90
N GLY A 510 1.13 22.04 9.76
CA GLY A 510 1.98 21.64 10.89
C GLY A 510 2.78 22.80 11.48
N LEU A 511 3.30 23.68 10.63
CA LEU A 511 4.03 24.90 11.07
C LEU A 511 3.10 25.89 11.78
N VAL A 512 1.87 26.06 11.28
CA VAL A 512 0.83 26.90 11.90
C VAL A 512 0.42 26.31 13.24
N ALA A 513 0.14 25.00 13.30
CA ALA A 513 -0.23 24.31 14.54
C ALA A 513 0.85 24.40 15.63
N ALA A 514 2.12 24.38 15.22
CA ALA A 514 3.27 24.52 16.13
C ALA A 514 3.63 25.98 16.48
N GLY A 515 2.93 26.96 15.89
CA GLY A 515 3.20 28.39 16.10
C GLY A 515 4.52 28.89 15.51
N ILE A 516 5.01 28.22 14.45
CA ILE A 516 6.24 28.58 13.72
C ILE A 516 5.92 29.48 12.52
N HIS A 517 4.78 29.24 11.86
CA HIS A 517 4.23 30.14 10.85
C HIS A 517 3.04 30.89 11.45
N PRO A 518 2.81 32.19 11.11
CA PRO A 518 1.63 32.93 11.55
C PRO A 518 0.32 32.19 11.26
N SER A 519 -0.62 32.24 12.18
CA SER A 519 -1.94 31.62 12.05
C SER A 519 -2.92 32.53 11.31
N PRO A 520 -3.68 32.03 10.32
CA PRO A 520 -4.72 32.81 9.67
C PRO A 520 -6.02 32.92 10.50
N MET A 521 -6.16 32.20 11.61
CA MET A 521 -7.44 32.01 12.30
C MET A 521 -8.11 33.33 12.78
N GLN A 522 -7.33 34.41 13.03
CA GLN A 522 -7.86 35.71 13.42
C GLN A 522 -8.18 36.61 12.23
N HIS A 523 -7.72 36.28 11.04
CA HIS A 523 -7.76 37.15 9.87
C HIS A 523 -8.65 36.59 8.75
N ALA A 524 -8.85 35.26 8.68
CA ALA A 524 -9.65 34.58 7.67
C ALA A 524 -11.03 34.16 8.19
N ASP A 525 -12.02 34.13 7.29
CA ASP A 525 -13.37 33.61 7.59
C ASP A 525 -13.36 32.09 7.63
N PHE A 526 -12.55 31.46 6.74
CA PHE A 526 -12.40 30.02 6.62
C PHE A 526 -10.91 29.67 6.54
N VAL A 527 -10.57 28.56 7.18
CA VAL A 527 -9.24 27.94 7.05
C VAL A 527 -9.44 26.51 6.61
N THR A 528 -8.85 26.12 5.50
CA THR A 528 -8.84 24.74 5.02
C THR A 528 -7.46 24.15 5.07
N THR A 529 -7.37 22.84 5.23
CA THR A 529 -6.10 22.13 5.18
C THR A 529 -6.27 20.67 4.76
N THR A 530 -5.16 20.06 4.35
CA THR A 530 -4.97 18.61 4.36
C THR A 530 -4.39 18.16 5.69
N THR A 531 -4.52 16.88 6.03
CA THR A 531 -3.99 16.32 7.27
C THR A 531 -2.66 15.56 7.11
N HIS A 532 -2.21 15.28 5.87
CA HIS A 532 -1.14 14.34 5.55
C HIS A 532 0.21 14.94 5.10
N LYS A 533 0.37 16.28 5.15
CA LYS A 533 1.64 16.94 4.74
C LYS A 533 2.48 17.26 5.99
N THR A 534 2.75 18.52 6.28
CA THR A 534 3.49 18.92 7.49
C THR A 534 2.79 18.50 8.78
N LEU A 535 1.47 18.31 8.76
CA LEU A 535 0.70 17.85 9.92
C LEU A 535 0.92 16.34 10.22
N ARG A 536 1.45 15.57 9.27
CA ARG A 536 1.86 14.16 9.42
C ARG A 536 0.75 13.18 9.79
N GLY A 537 -0.48 13.43 9.34
CA GLY A 537 -1.64 12.57 9.60
C GLY A 537 -2.07 11.71 8.40
N PRO A 538 -3.29 11.12 8.47
CA PRO A 538 -3.85 10.37 7.37
C PRO A 538 -4.20 11.29 6.21
N ARG A 539 -4.38 10.72 5.00
CA ARG A 539 -4.87 11.49 3.85
C ARG A 539 -6.31 11.89 4.07
N GLY A 540 -6.55 13.19 4.13
CA GLY A 540 -7.86 13.78 4.39
C GLY A 540 -7.83 15.31 4.34
N GLY A 541 -8.98 15.94 4.56
CA GLY A 541 -9.18 17.38 4.65
C GLY A 541 -9.77 17.80 6.00
N LEU A 542 -9.72 19.11 6.26
CA LEU A 542 -10.25 19.75 7.46
C LEU A 542 -10.72 21.17 7.09
N ILE A 543 -11.85 21.60 7.63
CA ILE A 543 -12.33 22.98 7.55
C ILE A 543 -12.45 23.54 8.96
N LEU A 544 -11.94 24.74 9.15
CA LEU A 544 -12.02 25.50 10.41
C LEU A 544 -12.68 26.86 10.12
N CYS A 545 -13.57 27.31 10.97
CA CYS A 545 -14.23 28.60 10.80
C CYS A 545 -14.77 29.16 12.13
N GLY A 546 -15.34 30.38 12.05
CA GLY A 546 -16.13 30.92 13.14
C GLY A 546 -17.50 30.26 13.26
N GLU A 547 -18.08 30.25 14.47
CA GLU A 547 -19.38 29.62 14.76
C GLU A 547 -20.51 30.08 13.81
N LYS A 548 -20.45 31.33 13.39
CA LYS A 548 -21.45 31.93 12.47
C LYS A 548 -21.55 31.25 11.13
N TYR A 549 -20.54 30.46 10.72
CA TYR A 549 -20.49 29.75 9.43
C TYR A 549 -20.65 28.23 9.56
N ALA A 550 -20.72 27.72 10.80
CA ALA A 550 -20.72 26.30 11.11
C ALA A 550 -21.83 25.55 10.37
N LYS A 551 -23.05 26.07 10.45
CA LYS A 551 -24.24 25.43 9.86
C LYS A 551 -24.15 25.29 8.34
N GLU A 552 -23.70 26.33 7.65
CA GLU A 552 -23.58 26.35 6.19
C GLU A 552 -22.47 25.38 5.73
N ILE A 553 -21.33 25.34 6.42
CA ILE A 553 -20.22 24.41 6.16
C ILE A 553 -20.67 22.97 6.38
N ASP A 554 -21.28 22.68 7.52
CA ASP A 554 -21.72 21.32 7.83
C ASP A 554 -22.78 20.85 6.84
N SER A 555 -23.75 21.70 6.50
CA SER A 555 -24.78 21.39 5.50
C SER A 555 -24.20 21.19 4.10
N MET A 556 -23.15 21.91 3.75
CA MET A 556 -22.49 21.74 2.45
C MET A 556 -21.65 20.49 2.39
N ILE A 557 -21.01 20.07 3.47
CA ILE A 557 -20.32 18.77 3.52
C ILE A 557 -21.36 17.65 3.46
N PHE A 558 -22.29 17.58 4.40
CA PHE A 558 -23.36 16.61 4.39
C PHE A 558 -24.73 17.29 4.57
N PRO A 559 -25.68 17.09 3.67
CA PRO A 559 -25.65 16.19 2.48
C PRO A 559 -25.16 16.85 1.18
N GLY A 560 -24.55 18.04 1.24
CA GLY A 560 -24.28 18.87 0.06
C GLY A 560 -23.36 18.23 -0.99
N ILE A 561 -22.17 17.77 -0.58
CA ILE A 561 -21.15 17.22 -1.50
C ILE A 561 -20.63 15.84 -1.10
N GLN A 562 -20.90 15.38 0.12
CA GLN A 562 -20.51 14.06 0.61
C GLN A 562 -21.70 13.31 1.18
N GLY A 563 -21.62 11.95 1.23
CA GLY A 563 -22.50 11.06 1.95
C GLY A 563 -21.87 10.58 3.24
N GLY A 564 -21.77 9.25 3.45
CA GLY A 564 -21.19 8.65 4.63
C GLY A 564 -19.74 9.06 4.85
N PRO A 565 -19.39 9.57 6.05
CA PRO A 565 -18.02 9.95 6.37
C PRO A 565 -17.10 8.74 6.49
N LEU A 566 -15.81 8.94 6.27
CA LEU A 566 -14.77 7.91 6.41
C LEU A 566 -14.34 7.84 7.89
N GLU A 567 -15.10 7.13 8.72
CA GLU A 567 -14.92 7.13 10.18
C GLU A 567 -13.54 6.59 10.61
N HIS A 568 -12.97 5.63 9.88
CA HIS A 568 -11.61 5.15 10.09
C HIS A 568 -10.55 6.22 9.81
N VAL A 569 -10.77 7.09 8.82
CA VAL A 569 -9.90 8.24 8.53
C VAL A 569 -10.09 9.33 9.58
N ILE A 570 -11.32 9.56 10.06
CA ILE A 570 -11.60 10.53 11.12
C ILE A 570 -10.94 10.10 12.44
N ALA A 571 -10.99 8.83 12.79
CA ALA A 571 -10.25 8.29 13.93
C ALA A 571 -8.73 8.51 13.80
N ALA A 572 -8.20 8.26 12.61
CA ALA A 572 -6.78 8.51 12.31
C ALA A 572 -6.42 10.02 12.37
N LYS A 573 -7.35 10.93 11.97
CA LYS A 573 -7.20 12.38 12.19
C LYS A 573 -7.18 12.70 13.68
N ALA A 574 -8.05 12.08 14.49
CA ALA A 574 -8.06 12.28 15.93
C ALA A 574 -6.72 11.89 16.59
N VAL A 575 -6.10 10.79 16.14
CA VAL A 575 -4.75 10.39 16.59
C VAL A 575 -3.70 11.42 16.15
N CYS A 576 -3.70 11.81 14.88
CA CYS A 576 -2.79 12.83 14.34
C CYS A 576 -2.87 14.16 15.14
N PHE A 577 -4.07 14.64 15.42
CA PHE A 577 -4.25 15.90 16.21
C PHE A 577 -3.80 15.72 17.65
N HIS A 578 -3.95 14.54 18.23
CA HIS A 578 -3.40 14.23 19.54
C HIS A 578 -1.87 14.32 19.56
N GLU A 579 -1.21 13.72 18.57
CA GLU A 579 0.25 13.80 18.40
C GLU A 579 0.70 15.26 18.19
N ALA A 580 -0.04 16.03 17.36
CA ALA A 580 0.27 17.42 17.07
C ALA A 580 0.09 18.37 18.28
N LEU A 581 -0.69 17.97 19.27
CA LEU A 581 -0.85 18.71 20.54
C LEU A 581 0.28 18.46 21.54
N GLN A 582 1.19 17.49 21.28
CA GLN A 582 2.31 17.20 22.19
C GLN A 582 3.49 18.17 21.97
N PRO A 583 4.28 18.46 23.00
CA PRO A 583 5.43 19.36 22.89
C PRO A 583 6.47 18.94 21.84
N GLU A 584 6.64 17.65 21.66
CA GLU A 584 7.58 17.05 20.70
C GLU A 584 7.25 17.44 19.26
N PHE A 585 5.97 17.67 18.96
CA PHE A 585 5.55 18.10 17.63
C PHE A 585 6.11 19.49 17.27
N LYS A 586 6.20 20.39 18.21
CA LYS A 586 6.83 21.69 17.99
C LYS A 586 8.32 21.55 17.67
N THR A 587 9.02 20.68 18.40
CA THR A 587 10.43 20.38 18.15
C THR A 587 10.62 19.78 16.75
N TYR A 588 9.75 18.86 16.34
CA TYR A 588 9.75 18.26 15.01
C TYR A 588 9.53 19.31 13.91
N GLN A 589 8.55 20.19 14.06
CA GLN A 589 8.28 21.25 13.07
C GLN A 589 9.43 22.27 12.97
N LEU A 590 10.07 22.62 14.08
CA LEU A 590 11.28 23.45 14.07
C LEU A 590 12.42 22.76 13.31
N GLN A 591 12.58 21.45 13.48
CA GLN A 591 13.61 20.69 12.75
C GLN A 591 13.32 20.64 11.24
N ILE A 592 12.05 20.56 10.81
CA ILE A 592 11.68 20.64 9.40
C ILE A 592 12.21 21.94 8.76
N VAL A 593 12.01 23.07 9.42
CA VAL A 593 12.46 24.37 8.89
C VAL A 593 13.99 24.47 8.91
N LYS A 594 14.67 24.02 9.97
CA LYS A 594 16.14 23.96 10.02
C LYS A 594 16.70 23.10 8.88
N ASN A 595 16.11 21.97 8.63
CA ASN A 595 16.49 21.06 7.55
C ASN A 595 16.27 21.74 6.18
N ALA A 596 15.16 22.44 5.99
CA ALA A 596 14.91 23.15 4.73
C ALA A 596 15.93 24.26 4.49
N VAL A 597 16.27 25.06 5.51
CA VAL A 597 17.30 26.09 5.44
C VAL A 597 18.68 25.49 5.13
N ALA A 598 19.05 24.38 5.78
CA ALA A 598 20.33 23.70 5.54
C ALA A 598 20.42 23.12 4.11
N LEU A 599 19.34 22.49 3.62
CA LEU A 599 19.26 21.97 2.26
C LEU A 599 19.35 23.11 1.23
N ALA A 600 18.62 24.23 1.46
CA ALA A 600 18.66 25.42 0.63
C ALA A 600 20.08 26.02 0.54
N ALA A 601 20.75 26.14 1.67
CA ALA A 601 22.14 26.63 1.72
C ALA A 601 23.10 25.69 0.97
N GLY A 602 22.88 24.36 1.05
CA GLY A 602 23.64 23.37 0.30
C GLY A 602 23.46 23.53 -1.21
N MET A 603 22.23 23.69 -1.69
CA MET A 603 21.94 23.93 -3.11
C MET A 603 22.58 25.24 -3.60
N GLN A 604 22.47 26.33 -2.84
CA GLN A 604 23.08 27.62 -3.20
C GLN A 604 24.60 27.57 -3.23
N ARG A 605 25.24 26.89 -2.27
CA ARG A 605 26.70 26.68 -2.23
C ARG A 605 27.20 25.96 -3.49
N ASN A 606 26.38 25.08 -4.05
CA ASN A 606 26.66 24.38 -5.30
C ASN A 606 26.20 25.18 -6.56
N GLY A 607 25.84 26.47 -6.40
CA GLY A 607 25.54 27.39 -7.49
C GLY A 607 24.15 27.23 -8.08
N TYR A 608 23.18 26.63 -7.41
CA TYR A 608 21.79 26.61 -7.86
C TYR A 608 21.04 27.85 -7.37
N ARG A 609 20.26 28.46 -8.28
CA ARG A 609 19.34 29.55 -7.93
C ARG A 609 18.10 28.98 -7.23
N LEU A 610 17.71 29.60 -6.13
CA LEU A 610 16.45 29.31 -5.44
C LEU A 610 15.44 30.42 -5.72
N VAL A 611 14.22 30.06 -6.02
CA VAL A 611 13.11 31.01 -6.15
C VAL A 611 12.97 31.78 -4.84
N SER A 612 12.77 33.08 -4.93
CA SER A 612 12.73 34.04 -3.84
C SER A 612 13.97 34.07 -2.92
N GLY A 613 15.11 33.51 -3.40
CA GLY A 613 16.39 33.55 -2.71
C GLY A 613 16.50 32.61 -1.48
N GLY A 614 15.59 31.62 -1.30
CA GLY A 614 15.66 30.65 -0.19
C GLY A 614 14.32 30.23 0.35
N THR A 615 14.25 29.84 1.65
CA THR A 615 13.03 29.37 2.28
C THR A 615 12.90 29.84 3.74
N ASP A 616 11.65 30.10 4.17
CA ASP A 616 11.25 30.36 5.55
C ASP A 616 10.39 29.23 6.13
N ASN A 617 10.10 28.18 5.34
CA ASN A 617 9.22 27.08 5.73
C ASN A 617 9.81 25.70 5.40
N HIS A 618 9.02 24.72 5.03
CA HIS A 618 9.39 23.30 4.82
C HIS A 618 9.81 22.97 3.39
N LEU A 619 9.69 23.90 2.44
CA LEU A 619 9.94 23.65 1.02
C LEU A 619 10.79 24.75 0.36
N MET A 620 11.36 24.41 -0.78
CA MET A 620 12.04 25.36 -1.69
C MET A 620 11.78 24.99 -3.14
N LEU A 621 11.92 25.95 -4.04
CA LEU A 621 11.94 25.76 -5.48
C LEU A 621 13.35 26.02 -6.00
N VAL A 622 13.90 25.06 -6.71
CA VAL A 622 15.23 25.14 -7.34
C VAL A 622 15.05 25.38 -8.83
N ASP A 623 15.61 26.47 -9.34
CA ASP A 623 15.64 26.75 -10.78
C ASP A 623 16.76 25.94 -11.44
N VAL A 624 16.38 24.86 -12.11
CA VAL A 624 17.28 24.03 -12.92
C VAL A 624 17.34 24.50 -14.36
N GLY A 625 16.33 25.26 -14.79
CA GLY A 625 16.25 25.84 -16.13
C GLY A 625 17.39 26.80 -16.45
N ALA A 626 17.92 27.53 -15.46
CA ALA A 626 19.09 28.38 -15.57
C ALA A 626 20.37 27.61 -15.96
N ARG A 627 20.40 26.28 -15.78
CA ARG A 627 21.50 25.39 -16.21
C ARG A 627 21.21 24.63 -17.50
N GLY A 628 20.14 24.97 -18.22
CA GLY A 628 19.80 24.39 -19.51
C GLY A 628 19.06 23.07 -19.46
N VAL A 629 18.79 22.52 -18.26
CA VAL A 629 18.03 21.27 -18.05
C VAL A 629 16.55 21.54 -17.76
N THR A 630 15.67 20.52 -17.94
CA THR A 630 14.26 20.65 -17.59
C THR A 630 13.99 20.04 -16.23
N GLY A 631 12.96 20.53 -15.54
CA GLY A 631 12.51 19.91 -14.29
C GLY A 631 12.11 18.43 -14.46
N LYS A 632 11.60 18.07 -15.66
CA LYS A 632 11.27 16.69 -16.02
C LYS A 632 12.52 15.80 -16.06
N ASP A 633 13.58 16.24 -16.76
CA ASP A 633 14.81 15.45 -16.86
C ASP A 633 15.48 15.28 -15.50
N CYS A 634 15.48 16.36 -14.69
CA CYS A 634 15.96 16.32 -13.32
C CYS A 634 15.17 15.34 -12.44
N GLN A 635 13.84 15.35 -12.53
CA GLN A 635 12.99 14.41 -11.79
C GLN A 635 13.32 12.96 -12.13
N ILE A 636 13.48 12.63 -13.43
CA ILE A 636 13.81 11.27 -13.90
C ILE A 636 15.19 10.85 -13.42
N ALA A 637 16.20 11.71 -13.55
CA ALA A 637 17.57 11.41 -13.11
C ALA A 637 17.64 11.18 -11.59
N LEU A 638 16.98 12.02 -10.82
CA LEU A 638 16.94 11.90 -9.35
C LEU A 638 16.19 10.64 -8.91
N ASP A 639 15.13 10.24 -9.61
CA ASP A 639 14.42 9.00 -9.34
C ASP A 639 15.32 7.77 -9.56
N HIS A 640 16.11 7.75 -10.64
CA HIS A 640 17.16 6.73 -10.86
C HIS A 640 18.22 6.73 -9.75
N ALA A 641 18.58 7.90 -9.24
CA ALA A 641 19.51 8.03 -8.11
C ALA A 641 18.88 7.72 -6.74
N GLY A 642 17.59 7.38 -6.67
CA GLY A 642 16.88 7.09 -5.42
C GLY A 642 16.48 8.32 -4.60
N ILE A 643 16.38 9.48 -5.24
CA ILE A 643 15.92 10.72 -4.61
C ILE A 643 14.61 11.14 -5.26
N THR A 644 13.52 11.06 -4.51
CA THR A 644 12.18 11.34 -5.03
C THR A 644 11.84 12.81 -4.88
N VAL A 645 11.58 13.48 -6.02
CA VAL A 645 11.22 14.90 -6.12
C VAL A 645 10.09 15.07 -7.14
N ASN A 646 9.49 16.27 -7.21
CA ASN A 646 8.61 16.61 -8.33
C ASN A 646 9.14 17.77 -9.15
N LYS A 647 8.99 17.70 -10.49
CA LYS A 647 9.12 18.88 -11.34
C LYS A 647 8.08 19.92 -10.95
N ASN A 648 8.44 21.19 -11.05
CA ASN A 648 7.56 22.31 -10.70
C ASN A 648 7.81 23.50 -11.61
N THR A 649 6.74 24.19 -12.03
CA THR A 649 6.88 25.51 -12.64
C THR A 649 7.46 26.50 -11.65
N ILE A 650 8.21 27.47 -12.13
CA ILE A 650 8.71 28.58 -11.35
C ILE A 650 7.98 29.86 -11.76
N PRO A 651 7.95 30.92 -10.92
CA PRO A 651 7.36 32.20 -11.35
C PRO A 651 7.93 32.67 -12.67
N PHE A 652 7.06 33.25 -13.50
CA PHE A 652 7.39 33.73 -14.86
C PHE A 652 7.89 32.64 -15.81
N GLU A 653 7.40 31.41 -15.63
CA GLU A 653 7.75 30.21 -16.40
C GLU A 653 7.55 30.44 -17.92
N THR A 654 8.55 30.06 -18.70
CA THR A 654 8.53 30.13 -20.16
C THR A 654 8.35 28.78 -20.85
N ARG A 655 8.56 27.69 -20.11
CA ARG A 655 8.38 26.31 -20.59
C ARG A 655 6.96 25.80 -20.29
N SER A 656 6.55 24.76 -21.01
CA SER A 656 5.27 24.11 -20.69
C SER A 656 5.31 23.46 -19.31
N PRO A 657 4.17 23.38 -18.59
CA PRO A 657 4.11 22.71 -17.28
C PRO A 657 4.53 21.23 -17.31
N PHE A 658 4.50 20.58 -18.48
CA PHE A 658 4.96 19.20 -18.66
C PHE A 658 6.49 19.06 -18.60
N GLN A 659 7.24 20.12 -18.92
CA GLN A 659 8.70 20.17 -18.84
C GLN A 659 9.16 20.87 -17.56
N ALA A 660 8.60 22.04 -17.28
CA ALA A 660 8.93 22.94 -16.17
C ALA A 660 10.41 23.35 -16.13
N SER A 661 10.70 24.45 -15.47
CA SER A 661 12.08 24.94 -15.28
C SER A 661 12.61 24.71 -13.87
N GLY A 662 11.79 24.18 -12.96
CA GLY A 662 12.18 23.94 -11.59
C GLY A 662 11.89 22.53 -11.09
N ILE A 663 12.48 22.22 -9.94
CA ILE A 663 12.10 21.12 -9.06
C ILE A 663 11.71 21.68 -7.69
N ARG A 664 10.74 21.05 -7.03
CA ARG A 664 10.33 21.38 -5.68
C ARG A 664 10.90 20.35 -4.70
N LEU A 665 11.56 20.84 -3.65
CA LEU A 665 12.15 20.04 -2.59
C LEU A 665 11.47 20.40 -1.25
N GLY A 666 11.27 19.40 -0.39
CA GLY A 666 10.74 19.60 0.96
C GLY A 666 11.36 18.62 1.95
N THR A 667 11.28 18.95 3.23
CA THR A 667 11.98 18.24 4.29
C THR A 667 11.11 17.51 5.32
N PRO A 668 9.77 17.46 5.25
CA PRO A 668 8.96 16.78 6.27
C PRO A 668 9.28 15.28 6.40
N ALA A 669 9.37 14.54 5.29
CA ALA A 669 9.58 13.10 5.27
C ALA A 669 10.96 12.70 5.83
N VAL A 670 12.03 13.35 5.39
CA VAL A 670 13.40 13.10 5.89
C VAL A 670 13.55 13.48 7.37
N THR A 671 12.85 14.55 7.83
CA THR A 671 12.81 14.92 9.24
C THR A 671 12.07 13.89 10.09
N THR A 672 11.00 13.30 9.58
CA THR A 672 10.28 12.20 10.27
C THR A 672 11.18 10.98 10.47
N ARG A 673 12.09 10.70 9.54
CA ARG A 673 13.11 9.64 9.67
C ARG A 673 14.24 9.99 10.64
N GLY A 674 14.28 11.20 11.22
CA GLY A 674 15.27 11.63 12.18
C GLY A 674 16.51 12.32 11.59
N MET A 675 16.54 12.57 10.27
CA MET A 675 17.62 13.30 9.61
C MET A 675 17.64 14.77 10.06
N LYS A 676 18.84 15.35 10.14
CA LYS A 676 19.08 16.73 10.59
C LYS A 676 19.96 17.49 9.59
N GLU A 677 20.46 18.64 9.97
CA GLU A 677 21.23 19.55 9.11
C GLU A 677 22.48 18.89 8.45
N PRO A 678 23.25 18.03 9.12
CA PRO A 678 24.38 17.34 8.49
C PRO A 678 23.94 16.45 7.32
N GLU A 679 22.83 15.71 7.48
CA GLU A 679 22.27 14.87 6.41
C GLU A 679 21.75 15.74 5.24
N MET A 680 21.18 16.90 5.53
CA MET A 680 20.73 17.84 4.49
C MET A 680 21.90 18.35 3.63
N ALA A 681 23.05 18.59 4.22
CA ALA A 681 24.25 18.94 3.47
C ALA A 681 24.70 17.80 2.54
N ALA A 682 24.71 16.57 3.04
CA ALA A 682 25.03 15.39 2.24
C ALA A 682 24.01 15.14 1.11
N ILE A 683 22.73 15.35 1.38
CA ILE A 683 21.64 15.25 0.39
C ILE A 683 21.81 16.33 -0.69
N ALA A 684 22.15 17.58 -0.32
CA ALA A 684 22.42 18.63 -1.29
C ALA A 684 23.57 18.26 -2.24
N ASP A 685 24.66 17.68 -1.71
CA ASP A 685 25.80 17.26 -2.52
C ASP A 685 25.41 16.11 -3.46
N MET A 686 24.63 15.12 -3.01
CA MET A 686 24.08 14.03 -3.83
C MET A 686 23.14 14.55 -4.93
N LEU A 687 22.23 15.47 -4.61
CA LEU A 687 21.38 16.15 -5.60
C LEU A 687 22.22 16.83 -6.67
N CYS A 688 23.22 17.61 -6.27
CA CYS A 688 24.05 18.36 -7.20
C CYS A 688 24.91 17.46 -8.10
N GLU A 689 25.44 16.35 -7.57
CA GLU A 689 26.17 15.34 -8.36
C GLU A 689 25.25 14.72 -9.42
N ALA A 690 24.05 14.28 -9.05
CA ALA A 690 23.09 13.71 -9.98
C ALA A 690 22.60 14.73 -11.04
N LEU A 691 22.44 15.99 -10.68
CA LEU A 691 21.97 17.05 -11.56
C LEU A 691 23.07 17.67 -12.42
N MET A 692 24.35 17.39 -12.19
CA MET A 692 25.48 17.90 -12.98
C MET A 692 25.45 17.33 -14.41
N ASP A 693 25.12 16.03 -14.53
CA ASP A 693 24.89 15.35 -15.79
C ASP A 693 23.78 14.31 -15.63
N PRO A 694 22.50 14.71 -15.86
CA PRO A 694 21.35 13.85 -15.66
C PRO A 694 21.30 12.57 -16.53
N GLN A 695 22.16 12.47 -17.54
CA GLN A 695 22.23 11.29 -18.43
C GLN A 695 23.35 10.32 -18.03
N ASN A 696 24.22 10.67 -17.11
CA ASN A 696 25.35 9.86 -16.67
C ASN A 696 24.94 8.75 -15.71
N GLN A 697 24.65 7.57 -16.23
CA GLN A 697 24.16 6.43 -15.45
C GLN A 697 25.16 5.97 -14.37
N ASP A 698 26.48 6.07 -14.61
CA ASP A 698 27.49 5.70 -13.60
C ASP A 698 27.49 6.68 -12.43
N ALA A 699 27.31 7.97 -12.69
CA ALA A 699 27.17 8.97 -11.61
C ALA A 699 25.89 8.74 -10.81
N LEU A 700 24.75 8.51 -11.50
CA LEU A 700 23.48 8.21 -10.84
C LEU A 700 23.56 6.92 -9.99
N GLY A 701 24.27 5.89 -10.47
CA GLY A 701 24.53 4.65 -9.73
C GLY A 701 25.31 4.89 -8.43
N ARG A 702 26.42 5.67 -8.49
CA ARG A 702 27.17 6.03 -7.27
C ARG A 702 26.34 6.83 -6.27
N VAL A 703 25.52 7.75 -6.74
CA VAL A 703 24.59 8.49 -5.88
C VAL A 703 23.59 7.54 -5.24
N ARG A 704 23.04 6.58 -6.01
CA ARG A 704 22.09 5.58 -5.51
C ARG A 704 22.67 4.74 -4.36
N GLU A 705 23.92 4.33 -4.43
CA GLU A 705 24.60 3.61 -3.35
C GLU A 705 24.71 4.46 -2.08
N ARG A 706 25.12 5.71 -2.19
CA ARG A 706 25.18 6.66 -1.07
C ARG A 706 23.80 6.95 -0.47
N VAL A 707 22.76 6.99 -1.29
CA VAL A 707 21.38 7.11 -0.84
C VAL A 707 21.01 5.91 0.02
N ARG A 708 21.30 4.67 -0.42
CA ARG A 708 21.04 3.46 0.35
C ARG A 708 21.79 3.41 1.67
N GLU A 709 23.07 3.80 1.67
CA GLU A 709 23.84 3.91 2.91
C GLU A 709 23.22 4.89 3.90
N LEU A 710 22.78 6.07 3.40
CA LEU A 710 22.17 7.08 4.26
C LEU A 710 20.82 6.60 4.78
N THR A 711 19.95 6.11 3.93
CA THR A 711 18.60 5.66 4.30
C THR A 711 18.60 4.45 5.21
N GLY A 712 19.62 3.59 5.13
CA GLY A 712 19.84 2.47 6.05
C GLY A 712 20.10 2.90 7.50
N LYS A 713 20.68 4.08 7.71
CA LYS A 713 20.92 4.65 9.06
C LYS A 713 19.68 5.30 9.67
N PHE A 714 18.68 5.60 8.85
CA PHE A 714 17.45 6.30 9.22
C PHE A 714 16.22 5.50 8.77
N PRO A 715 15.83 4.44 9.50
CA PRO A 715 14.71 3.60 9.11
C PRO A 715 13.38 4.36 9.14
N LEU A 716 12.37 3.78 8.48
CA LEU A 716 10.99 4.27 8.58
C LEU A 716 10.47 4.12 10.02
N PRO A 717 9.48 4.89 10.45
CA PRO A 717 8.95 4.85 11.82
C PRO A 717 8.08 3.60 12.12
N TYR A 718 7.97 2.65 11.16
CA TYR A 718 7.14 1.43 11.26
C TYR A 718 7.82 0.23 10.63
#